data_53dbee1c7b7227d7b1beae2a23095afd
#
_entry.id   53dbee1c7b7227d7b1beae2a23095afd
#
_cell.length_a   1.000
_cell.length_b   1.000
_cell.length_c   1.000
_cell.angle_alpha   90.00
_cell.angle_beta   90.00
_cell.angle_gamma   90.00
#
_symmetry.space_group_name_H-M   'P 1'
#
loop_
_entity.id
_entity.type
_entity.pdbx_description
1 polymer ?
#
loop_
_entity_poly.entity_id
_entity_poly.type
_entity_poly.pdbx_seq_one_letter_code
_entity_poly.pdbx_strand_id
1 'polypeptide(L)'
;MNGTSTMMDFLEEPLPGVGTYEDFNTIDWVREKSRDRDRHREITNRSKESTWALLHSVSDAFSGWLLMLLIGLLAGSLAGLIDISAHWMTDLKEGVCLAGFWFNHEHCCWKSNTTFTDRDKCPEWKSWSQLILGHGEGAFAYILNYFMYVIWALMFSLLAVLLVKGFAPYACGSGIPEIKTILSGFIIRGYLGKWTLVIKTITLVLAVSSGLSLGKEGPLVHVACCCGNILCHLFTKYRKNEAKRREVLSAAAAAGVSVAFGAPIGGVLFSLEEVSYYFPLKTLWRSFFAALVAAFTLRSINPFGNSRLVLFYVEFHMPWHLLELVPFILLGIFGGLWGAFFIRSNIAWCRRRKTTRLGKYPVLEVIVVTAITAILAFPNEYTRMSTSELISELFNDCGILDSSKLCEYVNDFNSTKGDDLPDRAAGPGVYTAMWQLALALIMKIFITIFTFGMKVPSGLFIPSMAVGAIAGRLLGVAVEQLAFYHHDWAIFSGWCSPGADCITPGLYAMVGAAACLGGVTRMTVSLVVIMFELTGGLEYIVPLMAAAMTSKWVADAIGREGIYDAHIRLNGYPFLEAKEEFSHKTRAMDVMRPRKSDPPLTVITQDTMTVEDVETIVTSTTYSGYPVVVSQTSQCLVGFVLRRDLIISIENARKKQDGIVSTSIICFTDYCPPLPPSSPSVLKLRSILDLSPFTVTDETPMEIVVDIFRKLGLRQCLVTHNGKLLGIITKKDVLKHIAQMANQDPDSILFN
;
A
#
# COMPACT_ATOMS: atom_id res chain seq x y z
N MET A 1 39.46 -7.99 -3.92
CA MET A 1 39.68 -9.33 -4.53
C MET A 1 38.40 -10.13 -4.36
N ASN A 2 37.58 -10.08 -5.39
CA ASN A 2 36.27 -10.72 -5.47
C ASN A 2 36.45 -11.95 -6.36
N GLY A 3 36.22 -13.14 -5.88
CA GLY A 3 36.31 -14.22 -6.83
C GLY A 3 36.14 -15.66 -6.38
N THR A 4 35.25 -15.93 -5.39
CA THR A 4 34.94 -17.34 -5.10
C THR A 4 33.51 -17.62 -4.59
N SER A 5 32.70 -16.62 -4.29
CA SER A 5 31.29 -16.83 -3.89
C SER A 5 30.30 -16.88 -5.06
N THR A 6 30.73 -16.48 -6.25
CA THR A 6 29.87 -16.37 -7.46
C THR A 6 29.72 -17.68 -8.23
N MET A 7 30.55 -18.68 -7.99
CA MET A 7 30.54 -19.88 -8.82
C MET A 7 29.53 -20.96 -8.37
N MET A 8 29.09 -20.94 -7.11
CA MET A 8 28.05 -21.88 -6.63
C MET A 8 26.60 -21.37 -6.82
N ASP A 9 26.42 -20.07 -6.93
CA ASP A 9 25.08 -19.49 -7.19
C ASP A 9 24.65 -19.59 -8.67
N PHE A 10 25.58 -19.85 -9.60
CA PHE A 10 25.29 -19.95 -11.03
C PHE A 10 24.73 -21.31 -11.48
N LEU A 11 24.69 -22.32 -10.62
CA LEU A 11 24.18 -23.65 -10.96
C LEU A 11 22.74 -23.91 -10.52
N GLU A 12 22.13 -23.02 -9.73
CA GLU A 12 20.71 -23.08 -9.43
C GLU A 12 19.98 -22.10 -10.36
N GLU A 13 19.22 -22.62 -11.34
CA GLU A 13 18.28 -21.81 -12.11
C GLU A 13 17.38 -21.01 -11.15
N PRO A 14 17.18 -19.69 -11.39
CA PRO A 14 16.30 -18.88 -10.55
C PRO A 14 14.91 -19.47 -10.60
N LEU A 15 14.42 -19.96 -9.46
CA LEU A 15 13.07 -20.47 -9.34
C LEU A 15 12.07 -19.34 -9.68
N PRO A 16 11.10 -19.59 -10.55
CA PRO A 16 10.09 -18.60 -10.87
C PRO A 16 9.31 -18.21 -9.59
N GLY A 17 9.23 -16.92 -9.28
CA GLY A 17 8.55 -16.37 -8.11
C GLY A 17 9.45 -16.03 -6.92
N VAL A 18 10.71 -16.45 -6.90
CA VAL A 18 11.70 -15.98 -5.93
C VAL A 18 12.72 -15.11 -6.65
N GLY A 19 12.70 -13.80 -6.41
CA GLY A 19 13.66 -12.88 -7.02
C GLY A 19 15.07 -13.13 -6.51
N THR A 20 16.05 -12.96 -7.39
CA THR A 20 17.46 -12.84 -7.03
C THR A 20 17.69 -11.45 -6.43
N TYR A 21 17.33 -11.27 -5.15
CA TYR A 21 17.61 -10.03 -4.45
C TYR A 21 18.99 -10.17 -3.79
N GLU A 22 19.94 -9.36 -4.19
CA GLU A 22 21.32 -9.42 -3.69
C GLU A 22 21.42 -9.16 -2.17
N ASP A 23 20.47 -8.37 -1.62
CA ASP A 23 20.40 -7.98 -0.21
C ASP A 23 19.20 -8.60 0.51
N PHE A 24 19.10 -9.95 0.55
CA PHE A 24 18.06 -10.61 1.32
C PHE A 24 18.33 -10.49 2.83
N ASN A 25 17.89 -9.38 3.41
CA ASN A 25 17.97 -9.14 4.84
C ASN A 25 16.57 -9.09 5.46
N THR A 26 16.29 -10.02 6.38
CA THR A 26 15.08 -10.03 7.18
C THR A 26 15.39 -9.78 8.65
N ILE A 27 14.43 -9.22 9.38
CA ILE A 27 14.55 -9.09 10.83
C ILE A 27 14.10 -10.37 11.53
N ASP A 28 14.60 -10.58 12.74
CA ASP A 28 14.11 -11.60 13.67
C ASP A 28 13.15 -10.94 14.67
N TRP A 29 11.86 -11.16 14.50
CA TRP A 29 10.82 -10.56 15.34
C TRP A 29 10.92 -11.01 16.80
N VAL A 30 11.23 -12.27 17.05
CA VAL A 30 11.30 -12.83 18.41
C VAL A 30 12.42 -12.17 19.19
N ARG A 31 13.58 -12.05 18.58
CA ARG A 31 14.77 -11.43 19.20
C ARG A 31 14.57 -9.94 19.47
N GLU A 32 14.03 -9.21 18.50
CA GLU A 32 13.76 -7.78 18.65
C GLU A 32 12.72 -7.51 19.76
N LYS A 33 11.70 -8.37 19.88
CA LYS A 33 10.73 -8.31 20.98
C LYS A 33 11.35 -8.65 22.33
N SER A 34 12.26 -9.62 22.38
CA SER A 34 12.98 -9.97 23.62
C SER A 34 13.85 -8.78 24.09
N ARG A 35 14.61 -8.15 23.20
CA ARG A 35 15.39 -6.95 23.48
C ARG A 35 14.53 -5.80 24.03
N ASP A 36 13.34 -5.58 23.50
CA ASP A 36 12.43 -4.55 23.99
C ASP A 36 11.91 -4.88 25.40
N ARG A 37 11.60 -6.14 25.67
CA ARG A 37 11.21 -6.58 27.02
C ARG A 37 12.30 -6.39 28.06
N ASP A 38 13.53 -6.75 27.73
CA ASP A 38 14.69 -6.60 28.63
C ASP A 38 14.97 -5.13 28.91
N ARG A 39 14.94 -4.30 27.88
CA ARG A 39 15.04 -2.84 28.02
C ARG A 39 13.94 -2.27 28.92
N HIS A 40 12.69 -2.72 28.71
CA HIS A 40 11.56 -2.25 29.53
C HIS A 40 11.68 -2.68 30.98
N ARG A 41 12.13 -3.91 31.26
CA ARG A 41 12.42 -4.39 32.62
C ARG A 41 13.50 -3.57 33.29
N GLU A 42 14.59 -3.26 32.58
CA GLU A 42 15.68 -2.45 33.09
C GLU A 42 15.20 -1.04 33.47
N ILE A 43 14.45 -0.37 32.60
CA ILE A 43 13.88 0.95 32.88
C ILE A 43 12.91 0.90 34.07
N THR A 44 12.03 -0.12 34.12
CA THR A 44 11.07 -0.27 35.22
C THR A 44 11.74 -0.57 36.56
N ASN A 45 12.82 -1.33 36.58
CA ASN A 45 13.57 -1.61 37.81
C ASN A 45 14.29 -0.35 38.29
N ARG A 46 14.97 0.37 37.40
CA ARG A 46 15.62 1.63 37.74
C ARG A 46 14.66 2.74 38.19
N SER A 47 13.41 2.73 37.68
CA SER A 47 12.40 3.73 38.07
C SER A 47 12.02 3.70 39.54
N LYS A 48 12.28 2.56 40.22
CA LYS A 48 12.04 2.38 41.67
C LYS A 48 13.15 2.98 42.54
N GLU A 49 14.31 3.30 41.94
CA GLU A 49 15.51 3.72 42.68
C GLU A 49 15.58 5.25 42.85
N SER A 50 15.04 6.04 41.91
CA SER A 50 15.17 7.50 41.91
C SER A 50 13.98 8.17 41.22
N THR A 51 13.59 9.37 41.71
CA THR A 51 12.58 10.23 41.09
C THR A 51 12.96 10.65 39.66
N TRP A 52 14.23 10.86 39.37
CA TRP A 52 14.75 11.15 38.03
C TRP A 52 14.56 9.94 37.09
N ALA A 53 14.82 8.74 37.57
CA ALA A 53 14.62 7.51 36.80
C ALA A 53 13.12 7.25 36.57
N LEU A 54 12.24 7.61 37.52
CA LEU A 54 10.78 7.57 37.31
C LEU A 54 10.36 8.53 36.20
N LEU A 55 10.85 9.76 36.19
CA LEU A 55 10.57 10.74 35.15
C LEU A 55 11.04 10.23 33.76
N HIS A 56 12.19 9.59 33.71
CA HIS A 56 12.69 8.97 32.48
C HIS A 56 11.78 7.82 32.01
N SER A 57 11.26 7.00 32.92
CA SER A 57 10.31 5.92 32.60
C SER A 57 8.99 6.48 32.03
N VAL A 58 8.46 7.55 32.63
CA VAL A 58 7.27 8.23 32.14
C VAL A 58 7.53 8.86 30.77
N SER A 59 8.66 9.49 30.57
CA SER A 59 9.07 10.05 29.28
C SER A 59 9.20 8.97 28.21
N ASP A 60 9.76 7.80 28.52
CA ASP A 60 9.84 6.66 27.59
C ASP A 60 8.45 6.14 27.21
N ALA A 61 7.52 6.06 28.17
CA ALA A 61 6.13 5.66 27.90
C ALA A 61 5.40 6.68 27.02
N PHE A 62 5.60 7.98 27.29
CA PHE A 62 4.95 9.06 26.57
C PHE A 62 5.54 9.27 25.15
N SER A 63 6.81 8.93 24.95
CA SER A 63 7.52 9.10 23.68
C SER A 63 6.78 8.45 22.49
N GLY A 64 6.07 7.34 22.72
CA GLY A 64 5.28 6.68 21.68
C GLY A 64 4.07 7.50 21.23
N TRP A 65 3.40 8.18 22.14
CA TRP A 65 2.24 9.05 21.83
C TRP A 65 2.69 10.32 21.13
N LEU A 66 3.79 10.93 21.61
CA LEU A 66 4.39 12.10 20.97
C LEU A 66 4.83 11.80 19.54
N LEU A 67 5.41 10.62 19.30
CA LEU A 67 5.79 10.19 17.95
C LEU A 67 4.56 10.06 17.04
N MET A 68 3.46 9.46 17.53
CA MET A 68 2.21 9.34 16.76
C MET A 68 1.59 10.71 16.45
N LEU A 69 1.63 11.64 17.40
CA LEU A 69 1.19 13.02 17.19
C LEU A 69 1.99 13.69 16.06
N LEU A 70 3.32 13.61 16.11
CA LEU A 70 4.18 14.20 15.09
C LEU A 70 3.95 13.57 13.70
N ILE A 71 3.76 12.26 13.63
CA ILE A 71 3.46 11.57 12.37
C ILE A 71 2.12 12.06 11.81
N GLY A 72 1.08 12.14 12.65
CA GLY A 72 -0.23 12.61 12.22
C GLY A 72 -0.19 14.05 11.70
N LEU A 73 0.45 14.96 12.44
CA LEU A 73 0.61 16.36 12.03
C LEU A 73 1.37 16.49 10.71
N LEU A 74 2.49 15.78 10.56
CA LEU A 74 3.31 15.86 9.36
C LEU A 74 2.61 15.22 8.15
N ALA A 75 1.98 14.06 8.32
CA ALA A 75 1.24 13.40 7.26
C ALA A 75 0.04 14.23 6.80
N GLY A 76 -0.74 14.80 7.73
CA GLY A 76 -1.86 15.68 7.43
C GLY A 76 -1.43 16.96 6.70
N SER A 77 -0.33 17.58 7.14
CA SER A 77 0.19 18.79 6.49
C SER A 77 0.70 18.53 5.07
N LEU A 78 1.42 17.43 4.86
CA LEU A 78 1.88 17.05 3.51
C LEU A 78 0.72 16.67 2.59
N ALA A 79 -0.27 15.95 3.10
CA ALA A 79 -1.46 15.62 2.32
C ALA A 79 -2.23 16.88 1.89
N GLY A 80 -2.44 17.83 2.81
CA GLY A 80 -3.07 19.11 2.49
C GLY A 80 -2.27 19.92 1.45
N LEU A 81 -0.94 19.95 1.56
CA LEU A 81 -0.08 20.60 0.59
C LEU A 81 -0.20 19.95 -0.80
N ILE A 82 -0.19 18.62 -0.86
CA ILE A 82 -0.35 17.86 -2.11
C ILE A 82 -1.71 18.17 -2.74
N ASP A 83 -2.78 18.17 -1.96
CA ASP A 83 -4.13 18.41 -2.46
C ASP A 83 -4.29 19.81 -3.02
N ILE A 84 -3.91 20.83 -2.27
CA ILE A 84 -3.98 22.24 -2.73
C ILE A 84 -3.16 22.44 -4.02
N SER A 85 -1.93 21.92 -4.03
CA SER A 85 -1.05 22.05 -5.18
C SER A 85 -1.58 21.30 -6.41
N ALA A 86 -2.13 20.09 -6.21
CA ALA A 86 -2.66 19.28 -7.30
C ALA A 86 -3.92 19.92 -7.92
N HIS A 87 -4.82 20.46 -7.11
CA HIS A 87 -6.00 21.19 -7.61
C HIS A 87 -5.58 22.41 -8.43
N TRP A 88 -4.69 23.23 -7.90
CA TRP A 88 -4.19 24.40 -8.61
C TRP A 88 -3.55 24.04 -9.95
N MET A 89 -2.66 23.03 -9.98
CA MET A 89 -2.00 22.61 -11.23
C MET A 89 -2.96 21.92 -12.21
N THR A 90 -3.99 21.25 -11.72
CA THR A 90 -5.01 20.65 -12.58
C THR A 90 -5.81 21.72 -13.28
N ASP A 91 -6.24 22.76 -12.57
CA ASP A 91 -6.99 23.87 -13.11
C ASP A 91 -6.15 24.72 -14.10
N LEU A 92 -4.84 24.81 -13.87
CA LEU A 92 -3.91 25.51 -14.76
C LEU A 92 -3.91 24.96 -16.20
N LYS A 93 -4.32 23.71 -16.41
CA LYS A 93 -4.48 23.15 -17.78
C LYS A 93 -5.62 23.80 -18.53
N GLU A 94 -6.65 24.28 -17.84
CA GLU A 94 -7.86 24.84 -18.45
C GLU A 94 -7.86 26.37 -18.51
N GLY A 95 -7.25 27.03 -17.52
CA GLY A 95 -7.23 28.49 -17.47
C GLY A 95 -6.41 29.05 -16.32
N VAL A 96 -6.55 30.35 -16.10
CA VAL A 96 -5.81 31.11 -15.07
C VAL A 96 -6.75 32.15 -14.43
N CYS A 97 -6.58 32.35 -13.12
CA CYS A 97 -7.22 33.41 -12.36
C CYS A 97 -6.50 34.77 -12.54
N LEU A 98 -7.22 35.80 -12.88
CA LEU A 98 -6.65 37.17 -13.02
C LEU A 98 -6.38 37.82 -11.66
N ALA A 99 -7.09 37.44 -10.62
CA ALA A 99 -6.89 37.96 -9.26
C ALA A 99 -5.60 37.47 -8.60
N GLY A 100 -5.09 36.31 -9.04
CA GLY A 100 -3.82 35.76 -8.59
C GLY A 100 -3.50 34.44 -9.26
N PHE A 101 -2.31 34.29 -9.78
CA PHE A 101 -1.86 33.12 -10.54
C PHE A 101 -1.93 31.80 -9.72
N TRP A 102 -1.83 31.86 -8.40
CA TRP A 102 -1.85 30.71 -7.47
C TRP A 102 -3.23 30.32 -6.97
N PHE A 103 -4.30 30.95 -7.41
CA PHE A 103 -5.66 30.55 -7.08
C PHE A 103 -6.15 29.47 -8.04
N ASN A 104 -6.79 28.43 -7.49
CA ASN A 104 -7.53 27.47 -8.28
C ASN A 104 -8.88 28.07 -8.71
N HIS A 105 -9.62 27.41 -9.56
CA HIS A 105 -10.90 27.88 -10.08
C HIS A 105 -11.89 28.19 -8.94
N GLU A 106 -12.01 27.32 -7.96
CA GLU A 106 -12.93 27.45 -6.85
C GLU A 106 -12.60 28.66 -5.94
N HIS A 107 -11.34 28.85 -5.59
CA HIS A 107 -10.89 30.01 -4.80
C HIS A 107 -10.96 31.33 -5.58
N CYS A 108 -10.73 31.28 -6.87
CA CYS A 108 -10.86 32.46 -7.73
C CYS A 108 -12.30 32.97 -7.76
N CYS A 109 -13.26 32.08 -7.84
CA CYS A 109 -14.68 32.40 -7.96
C CYS A 109 -15.40 32.56 -6.62
N TRP A 110 -14.72 32.35 -5.48
CA TRP A 110 -15.31 32.42 -4.14
C TRP A 110 -15.91 33.79 -3.79
N LYS A 111 -15.35 34.89 -4.28
CA LYS A 111 -15.81 36.26 -4.02
C LYS A 111 -16.92 36.75 -4.96
N SER A 112 -17.23 35.98 -5.97
CA SER A 112 -18.31 36.32 -6.89
C SER A 112 -19.64 36.14 -6.20
N ASN A 113 -20.37 37.26 -5.94
CA ASN A 113 -21.70 37.30 -5.34
C ASN A 113 -22.80 36.76 -6.29
N THR A 114 -22.44 35.86 -7.19
CA THR A 114 -23.37 35.25 -8.12
C THR A 114 -24.14 34.13 -7.41
N THR A 115 -25.43 34.15 -7.59
CA THR A 115 -26.38 33.13 -7.13
C THR A 115 -25.94 31.73 -7.61
N PHE A 116 -26.24 30.69 -6.86
CA PHE A 116 -25.85 29.28 -7.07
C PHE A 116 -26.03 28.77 -8.50
N THR A 117 -26.84 29.40 -9.31
CA THR A 117 -27.14 29.05 -10.72
C THR A 117 -26.11 29.51 -11.75
N ASP A 118 -25.19 30.38 -11.39
CA ASP A 118 -24.22 30.98 -12.34
C ASP A 118 -22.74 30.67 -11.98
N ARG A 119 -22.48 29.47 -11.45
CA ARG A 119 -21.11 29.02 -11.09
C ARG A 119 -20.13 29.06 -12.27
N ASP A 120 -20.63 28.91 -13.50
CA ASP A 120 -19.83 28.93 -14.72
C ASP A 120 -19.47 30.36 -15.24
N LYS A 121 -20.02 31.41 -14.61
CA LYS A 121 -19.78 32.80 -15.02
C LYS A 121 -18.92 33.57 -14.05
N CYS A 122 -17.71 33.06 -13.77
CA CYS A 122 -16.73 33.79 -12.98
C CYS A 122 -15.92 34.73 -13.88
N PRO A 123 -16.06 36.08 -13.75
CA PRO A 123 -15.36 37.02 -14.63
C PRO A 123 -13.85 37.07 -14.40
N GLU A 124 -13.39 36.63 -13.25
CA GLU A 124 -11.96 36.59 -12.87
C GLU A 124 -11.23 35.35 -13.38
N TRP A 125 -11.94 34.27 -13.71
CA TRP A 125 -11.38 33.07 -14.31
C TRP A 125 -11.43 33.16 -15.84
N LYS A 126 -10.27 33.02 -16.49
CA LYS A 126 -10.16 33.04 -17.95
C LYS A 126 -9.50 31.80 -18.50
N SER A 127 -10.13 31.21 -19.51
CA SER A 127 -9.51 30.15 -20.29
C SER A 127 -8.31 30.68 -21.11
N TRP A 128 -7.43 29.78 -21.51
CA TRP A 128 -6.27 30.15 -22.32
C TRP A 128 -6.66 30.87 -23.63
N SER A 129 -7.77 30.46 -24.25
CA SER A 129 -8.28 31.14 -25.45
C SER A 129 -8.73 32.56 -25.16
N GLN A 130 -9.41 32.82 -24.05
CA GLN A 130 -9.82 34.15 -23.63
C GLN A 130 -8.63 35.05 -23.29
N LEU A 131 -7.56 34.46 -22.72
CA LEU A 131 -6.35 35.21 -22.38
C LEU A 131 -5.54 35.61 -23.63
N ILE A 132 -5.42 34.70 -24.61
CA ILE A 132 -4.55 34.89 -25.79
C ILE A 132 -5.30 35.55 -26.94
N LEU A 133 -6.56 35.17 -27.19
CA LEU A 133 -7.36 35.66 -28.35
C LEU A 133 -8.36 36.73 -27.97
N GLY A 134 -8.63 36.97 -26.69
CA GLY A 134 -9.64 37.90 -26.19
C GLY A 134 -11.08 37.37 -26.27
N HIS A 135 -11.34 36.21 -26.84
CA HIS A 135 -12.66 35.59 -26.95
C HIS A 135 -12.57 34.08 -26.65
N GLY A 136 -13.63 33.53 -26.05
CA GLY A 136 -13.69 32.12 -25.62
C GLY A 136 -14.48 31.20 -26.55
N GLU A 137 -15.16 31.77 -27.57
CA GLU A 137 -16.05 31.02 -28.45
C GLU A 137 -15.47 30.87 -29.86
N GLY A 138 -15.79 29.75 -30.51
CA GLY A 138 -15.36 29.46 -31.88
C GLY A 138 -14.40 28.26 -31.97
N ALA A 139 -14.29 27.70 -33.18
CA ALA A 139 -13.47 26.52 -33.46
C ALA A 139 -11.98 26.76 -33.16
N PHE A 140 -11.46 27.95 -33.39
CA PHE A 140 -10.06 28.26 -33.13
C PHE A 140 -9.77 28.37 -31.61
N ALA A 141 -10.71 28.93 -30.84
CA ALA A 141 -10.60 28.97 -29.38
C ALA A 141 -10.59 27.55 -28.79
N TYR A 142 -11.46 26.67 -29.29
CA TYR A 142 -11.50 25.26 -28.87
C TYR A 142 -10.17 24.56 -29.19
N ILE A 143 -9.63 24.71 -30.37
CA ILE A 143 -8.36 24.12 -30.79
C ILE A 143 -7.20 24.64 -29.92
N LEU A 144 -7.19 25.91 -29.57
CA LEU A 144 -6.17 26.51 -28.73
C LEU A 144 -6.24 25.95 -27.29
N ASN A 145 -7.43 25.86 -26.70
CA ASN A 145 -7.62 25.28 -25.38
C ASN A 145 -7.20 23.79 -25.36
N TYR A 146 -7.55 23.05 -26.41
CA TYR A 146 -7.14 21.65 -26.56
C TYR A 146 -5.62 21.51 -26.62
N PHE A 147 -4.95 22.33 -27.41
CA PHE A 147 -3.50 22.32 -27.55
C PHE A 147 -2.80 22.68 -26.24
N MET A 148 -3.28 23.69 -25.53
CA MET A 148 -2.74 24.11 -24.25
C MET A 148 -2.92 23.01 -23.19
N TYR A 149 -4.08 22.36 -23.15
CA TYR A 149 -4.33 21.23 -22.24
C TYR A 149 -3.33 20.08 -22.45
N VAL A 150 -3.08 19.68 -23.71
CA VAL A 150 -2.12 18.62 -24.03
C VAL A 150 -0.69 19.02 -23.67
N ILE A 151 -0.29 20.27 -23.94
CA ILE A 151 1.06 20.74 -23.61
C ILE A 151 1.30 20.71 -22.10
N TRP A 152 0.38 21.25 -21.31
CA TRP A 152 0.51 21.25 -19.85
C TRP A 152 0.57 19.83 -19.29
N ALA A 153 -0.29 18.93 -19.79
CA ALA A 153 -0.28 17.52 -19.38
C ALA A 153 1.08 16.86 -19.68
N LEU A 154 1.63 17.05 -20.87
CA LEU A 154 2.94 16.52 -21.26
C LEU A 154 4.08 17.11 -20.44
N MET A 155 4.05 18.40 -20.17
CA MET A 155 5.07 19.08 -19.39
C MET A 155 5.10 18.53 -17.94
N PHE A 156 3.94 18.39 -17.30
CA PHE A 156 3.86 17.85 -15.95
C PHE A 156 4.34 16.40 -15.88
N SER A 157 3.92 15.55 -16.80
CA SER A 157 4.33 14.15 -16.82
C SER A 157 5.82 13.98 -17.14
N LEU A 158 6.36 14.79 -18.07
CA LEU A 158 7.79 14.78 -18.38
C LEU A 158 8.63 15.18 -17.16
N LEU A 159 8.25 16.26 -16.48
CA LEU A 159 8.94 16.71 -15.28
C LEU A 159 8.89 15.65 -14.17
N ALA A 160 7.71 15.03 -13.96
CA ALA A 160 7.54 13.96 -12.98
C ALA A 160 8.47 12.77 -13.24
N VAL A 161 8.51 12.25 -14.46
CA VAL A 161 9.34 11.09 -14.79
C VAL A 161 10.84 11.40 -14.75
N LEU A 162 11.26 12.60 -15.13
CA LEU A 162 12.66 13.02 -15.06
C LEU A 162 13.13 13.14 -13.61
N LEU A 163 12.33 13.71 -12.72
CA LEU A 163 12.65 13.82 -11.30
C LEU A 163 12.73 12.43 -10.64
N VAL A 164 11.79 11.53 -10.93
CA VAL A 164 11.83 10.15 -10.39
C VAL A 164 13.06 9.40 -10.89
N LYS A 165 13.36 9.47 -12.20
CA LYS A 165 14.49 8.75 -12.77
C LYS A 165 15.84 9.30 -12.29
N GLY A 166 15.96 10.62 -12.16
CA GLY A 166 17.23 11.29 -11.83
C GLY A 166 17.57 11.24 -10.35
N PHE A 167 16.61 11.44 -9.47
CA PHE A 167 16.89 11.68 -8.04
C PHE A 167 16.41 10.56 -7.11
N ALA A 168 15.27 9.94 -7.37
CA ALA A 168 14.72 8.93 -6.48
C ALA A 168 13.94 7.84 -7.24
N PRO A 169 14.62 6.81 -7.76
CA PRO A 169 13.95 5.73 -8.50
C PRO A 169 12.94 4.95 -7.66
N TYR A 170 13.07 4.95 -6.32
CA TYR A 170 12.09 4.35 -5.40
C TYR A 170 10.82 5.19 -5.20
N ALA A 171 10.75 6.40 -5.69
CA ALA A 171 9.55 7.24 -5.62
C ALA A 171 8.44 6.81 -6.60
N CYS A 172 8.73 5.91 -7.56
CA CYS A 172 7.75 5.42 -8.52
C CYS A 172 6.72 4.47 -7.88
N GLY A 173 5.59 4.29 -8.56
CA GLY A 173 4.55 3.35 -8.19
C GLY A 173 3.72 3.73 -6.97
N SER A 174 2.86 2.81 -6.55
CA SER A 174 1.97 2.99 -5.39
C SER A 174 2.73 3.03 -4.06
N GLY A 175 3.70 2.15 -3.89
CA GLY A 175 4.43 1.98 -2.64
C GLY A 175 3.80 0.99 -1.67
N ILE A 176 2.53 0.61 -1.83
CA ILE A 176 1.86 -0.35 -0.94
C ILE A 176 2.49 -1.74 -0.99
N PRO A 177 2.83 -2.32 -2.17
CA PRO A 177 3.48 -3.63 -2.23
C PRO A 177 4.80 -3.68 -1.47
N GLU A 178 5.63 -2.66 -1.62
CA GLU A 178 6.92 -2.54 -0.96
C GLU A 178 6.78 -2.32 0.54
N ILE A 179 5.82 -1.50 0.98
CA ILE A 179 5.54 -1.28 2.40
C ILE A 179 5.03 -2.57 3.04
N LYS A 180 4.14 -3.31 2.38
CA LYS A 180 3.67 -4.63 2.82
C LYS A 180 4.86 -5.59 3.01
N THR A 181 5.79 -5.59 2.08
CA THR A 181 7.04 -6.37 2.15
C THR A 181 7.92 -5.92 3.31
N ILE A 182 8.11 -4.62 3.53
CA ILE A 182 8.90 -4.08 4.63
C ILE A 182 8.27 -4.46 5.99
N LEU A 183 6.94 -4.34 6.11
CA LEU A 183 6.22 -4.69 7.34
C LEU A 183 6.24 -6.20 7.63
N SER A 184 6.44 -7.05 6.63
CA SER A 184 6.66 -8.49 6.82
C SER A 184 8.05 -8.83 7.40
N GLY A 185 8.93 -7.85 7.52
CA GLY A 185 10.27 -7.99 8.09
C GLY A 185 11.43 -7.82 7.11
N PHE A 186 11.18 -7.65 5.83
CA PHE A 186 12.22 -7.42 4.82
C PHE A 186 12.77 -5.98 4.89
N ILE A 187 14.05 -5.80 4.63
CA ILE A 187 14.70 -4.48 4.66
C ILE A 187 15.02 -4.04 3.23
N ILE A 188 14.37 -2.97 2.77
CA ILE A 188 14.69 -2.30 1.51
C ILE A 188 15.41 -1.00 1.82
N ARG A 189 16.72 -0.94 1.53
CA ARG A 189 17.54 0.24 1.82
C ARG A 189 17.17 1.41 0.92
N GLY A 190 17.07 2.61 1.49
CA GLY A 190 16.79 3.84 0.76
C GLY A 190 15.33 4.05 0.35
N TYR A 191 14.44 3.07 0.54
CA TYR A 191 13.04 3.15 0.15
C TYR A 191 12.25 4.18 0.97
N LEU A 192 12.49 4.23 2.29
CA LEU A 192 11.87 5.18 3.23
C LEU A 192 12.80 6.36 3.55
N GLY A 193 13.58 6.80 2.58
CA GLY A 193 14.56 7.87 2.76
C GLY A 193 13.97 9.29 2.68
N LYS A 194 14.74 10.29 3.14
CA LYS A 194 14.37 11.71 3.08
C LYS A 194 14.19 12.22 1.64
N TRP A 195 15.09 11.85 0.75
CA TRP A 195 15.02 12.21 -0.67
C TRP A 195 13.83 11.58 -1.37
N THR A 196 13.54 10.32 -1.06
CA THR A 196 12.34 9.65 -1.57
C THR A 196 11.06 10.37 -1.15
N LEU A 197 10.98 10.85 0.11
CA LEU A 197 9.86 11.63 0.60
C LEU A 197 9.65 12.91 -0.22
N VAL A 198 10.68 13.74 -0.36
CA VAL A 198 10.61 15.04 -1.07
C VAL A 198 10.25 14.83 -2.53
N ILE A 199 10.98 13.96 -3.22
CA ILE A 199 10.76 13.72 -4.64
C ILE A 199 9.37 13.11 -4.87
N LYS A 200 8.94 12.15 -4.05
CA LYS A 200 7.60 11.56 -4.18
C LYS A 200 6.49 12.57 -3.96
N THR A 201 6.64 13.49 -3.02
CA THR A 201 5.65 14.55 -2.77
C THR A 201 5.51 15.46 -4.01
N ILE A 202 6.61 15.94 -4.55
CA ILE A 202 6.60 16.83 -5.73
C ILE A 202 6.07 16.09 -6.97
N THR A 203 6.59 14.89 -7.24
CA THR A 203 6.24 14.15 -8.44
C THR A 203 4.82 13.60 -8.40
N LEU A 204 4.26 13.37 -7.21
CA LEU A 204 2.86 12.98 -7.05
C LEU A 204 1.92 14.11 -7.49
N VAL A 205 2.20 15.35 -7.08
CA VAL A 205 1.43 16.53 -7.52
C VAL A 205 1.48 16.63 -9.05
N LEU A 206 2.66 16.55 -9.64
CA LEU A 206 2.85 16.60 -11.08
C LEU A 206 2.13 15.46 -11.83
N ALA A 207 2.22 14.24 -11.32
CA ALA A 207 1.60 13.07 -11.95
C ALA A 207 0.06 13.14 -11.91
N VAL A 208 -0.52 13.54 -10.78
CA VAL A 208 -1.98 13.71 -10.65
C VAL A 208 -2.47 14.83 -11.57
N SER A 209 -1.77 15.96 -11.58
CA SER A 209 -2.15 17.13 -12.39
C SER A 209 -1.99 16.90 -13.90
N SER A 210 -1.19 15.91 -14.33
CA SER A 210 -1.06 15.57 -15.77
C SER A 210 -2.34 14.98 -16.38
N GLY A 211 -3.33 14.59 -15.60
CA GLY A 211 -4.57 13.98 -16.07
C GLY A 211 -4.47 12.49 -16.39
N LEU A 212 -3.36 11.84 -16.04
CA LEU A 212 -3.22 10.40 -16.13
C LEU A 212 -4.25 9.69 -15.23
N SER A 213 -4.67 8.49 -15.63
CA SER A 213 -5.59 7.66 -14.82
C SER A 213 -4.87 7.04 -13.64
N LEU A 214 -4.61 7.85 -12.62
CA LEU A 214 -3.92 7.46 -11.39
C LEU A 214 -4.47 8.24 -10.20
N GLY A 215 -4.27 7.67 -8.99
CA GLY A 215 -4.69 8.27 -7.73
C GLY A 215 -3.50 8.66 -6.87
N LYS A 216 -3.76 9.39 -5.80
CA LYS A 216 -2.78 9.84 -4.80
C LYS A 216 -2.71 8.94 -3.57
N GLU A 217 -3.69 8.06 -3.36
CA GLU A 217 -3.95 7.36 -2.10
C GLU A 217 -2.81 6.39 -1.72
N GLY A 218 -2.42 5.51 -2.64
CA GLY A 218 -1.28 4.61 -2.42
C GLY A 218 0.03 5.36 -2.16
N PRO A 219 0.40 6.31 -3.02
CA PRO A 219 1.57 7.16 -2.78
C PRO A 219 1.54 7.94 -1.46
N LEU A 220 0.37 8.39 -0.97
CA LEU A 220 0.23 9.04 0.35
C LEU A 220 0.56 8.09 1.50
N VAL A 221 0.21 6.82 1.40
CA VAL A 221 0.64 5.80 2.37
C VAL A 221 2.16 5.70 2.43
N HIS A 222 2.83 5.70 1.28
CA HIS A 222 4.30 5.71 1.23
C HIS A 222 4.90 6.98 1.83
N VAL A 223 4.34 8.15 1.52
CA VAL A 223 4.76 9.44 2.09
C VAL A 223 4.63 9.42 3.61
N ALA A 224 3.50 8.96 4.15
CA ALA A 224 3.29 8.84 5.59
C ALA A 224 4.28 7.86 6.24
N CYS A 225 4.57 6.72 5.61
CA CYS A 225 5.58 5.77 6.07
C CYS A 225 7.00 6.37 6.06
N CYS A 226 7.35 7.16 5.05
CA CYS A 226 8.61 7.91 5.03
C CYS A 226 8.70 8.88 6.22
N CYS A 227 7.64 9.62 6.51
CA CYS A 227 7.55 10.50 7.68
C CYS A 227 7.75 9.71 8.98
N GLY A 228 7.06 8.59 9.12
CA GLY A 228 7.19 7.69 10.27
C GLY A 228 8.62 7.18 10.45
N ASN A 229 9.27 6.74 9.39
CA ASN A 229 10.65 6.27 9.43
C ASN A 229 11.65 7.38 9.82
N ILE A 230 11.49 8.59 9.29
CA ILE A 230 12.35 9.73 9.60
C ILE A 230 12.18 10.14 11.06
N LEU A 231 10.95 10.25 11.55
CA LEU A 231 10.64 10.62 12.92
C LEU A 231 11.07 9.56 13.94
N CYS A 232 11.10 8.27 13.57
CA CYS A 232 11.65 7.20 14.42
C CYS A 232 13.11 7.45 14.82
N HIS A 233 13.89 8.17 14.01
CA HIS A 233 15.28 8.47 14.33
C HIS A 233 15.45 9.46 15.47
N LEU A 234 14.43 10.23 15.84
CA LEU A 234 14.43 11.14 16.97
C LEU A 234 14.47 10.40 18.33
N PHE A 235 13.92 9.20 18.37
CA PHE A 235 13.79 8.41 19.59
C PHE A 235 14.67 7.17 19.54
N THR A 236 15.57 7.01 20.49
CA THR A 236 16.51 5.88 20.56
C THR A 236 15.81 4.52 20.63
N LYS A 237 14.63 4.45 21.27
CA LYS A 237 13.77 3.27 21.37
C LYS A 237 13.40 2.68 20.00
N TYR A 238 12.96 3.54 19.09
CA TYR A 238 12.52 3.15 17.75
C TYR A 238 13.67 3.04 16.75
N ARG A 239 14.74 3.81 16.96
CA ARG A 239 15.93 3.76 16.12
C ARG A 239 16.68 2.44 16.24
N LYS A 240 16.77 1.88 17.46
CA LYS A 240 17.56 0.67 17.75
C LYS A 240 16.78 -0.63 17.60
N ASN A 241 15.45 -0.59 17.55
CA ASN A 241 14.59 -1.78 17.49
C ASN A 241 13.76 -1.80 16.22
N GLU A 242 14.05 -2.74 15.34
CA GLU A 242 13.40 -2.87 14.03
C GLU A 242 11.92 -3.31 14.13
N ALA A 243 11.57 -4.13 15.13
CA ALA A 243 10.17 -4.52 15.35
C ALA A 243 9.31 -3.33 15.79
N LYS A 244 9.83 -2.50 16.71
CA LYS A 244 9.16 -1.26 17.14
C LYS A 244 9.02 -0.26 16.01
N ARG A 245 10.02 -0.16 15.14
CA ARG A 245 9.95 0.70 13.95
C ARG A 245 8.80 0.27 13.03
N ARG A 246 8.61 -1.03 12.83
CA ARG A 246 7.51 -1.55 12.00
C ARG A 246 6.13 -1.33 12.60
N GLU A 247 6.00 -1.38 13.93
CA GLU A 247 4.76 -0.95 14.60
C GLU A 247 4.44 0.52 14.30
N VAL A 248 5.45 1.40 14.30
CA VAL A 248 5.28 2.82 13.93
C VAL A 248 4.95 2.98 12.45
N LEU A 249 5.59 2.21 11.56
CA LEU A 249 5.26 2.24 10.13
C LEU A 249 3.84 1.77 9.84
N SER A 250 3.32 0.79 10.58
CA SER A 250 1.91 0.39 10.50
C SER A 250 0.96 1.51 10.90
N ALA A 251 1.28 2.24 11.98
CA ALA A 251 0.51 3.42 12.39
C ALA A 251 0.62 4.55 11.36
N ALA A 252 1.79 4.77 10.78
CA ALA A 252 1.98 5.75 9.73
C ALA A 252 1.20 5.41 8.45
N ALA A 253 1.13 4.12 8.09
CA ALA A 253 0.30 3.66 6.97
C ALA A 253 -1.19 3.95 7.22
N ALA A 254 -1.68 3.70 8.45
CA ALA A 254 -3.04 4.05 8.84
C ALA A 254 -3.31 5.56 8.73
N ALA A 255 -2.37 6.40 9.17
CA ALA A 255 -2.47 7.85 9.02
C ALA A 255 -2.47 8.27 7.53
N GLY A 256 -1.68 7.62 6.70
CA GLY A 256 -1.62 7.87 5.25
C GLY A 256 -2.95 7.61 4.54
N VAL A 257 -3.63 6.50 4.85
CA VAL A 257 -4.97 6.21 4.33
C VAL A 257 -6.02 7.16 4.90
N SER A 258 -5.90 7.48 6.19
CA SER A 258 -6.80 8.43 6.85
C SER A 258 -6.82 9.80 6.14
N VAL A 259 -5.65 10.33 5.77
CA VAL A 259 -5.58 11.61 5.04
C VAL A 259 -5.94 11.48 3.56
N ALA A 260 -5.74 10.30 2.98
CA ALA A 260 -6.07 10.06 1.59
C ALA A 260 -7.58 10.11 1.32
N PHE A 261 -8.37 9.59 2.26
CA PHE A 261 -9.82 9.44 2.12
C PHE A 261 -10.63 10.25 3.13
N GLY A 262 -10.00 10.91 4.10
CA GLY A 262 -10.69 11.50 5.23
C GLY A 262 -11.33 10.46 6.16
N ALA A 263 -10.82 9.22 6.15
CA ALA A 263 -11.39 8.04 6.80
C ALA A 263 -10.44 7.49 7.89
N PRO A 264 -10.50 7.99 9.15
CA PRO A 264 -9.58 7.55 10.19
C PRO A 264 -9.80 6.11 10.63
N ILE A 265 -11.04 5.62 10.74
CA ILE A 265 -11.35 4.23 11.13
C ILE A 265 -10.97 3.29 9.98
N GLY A 266 -11.39 3.63 8.77
CA GLY A 266 -11.04 2.91 7.56
C GLY A 266 -9.54 2.79 7.34
N GLY A 267 -8.78 3.85 7.65
CA GLY A 267 -7.32 3.84 7.59
C GLY A 267 -6.66 2.84 8.55
N VAL A 268 -7.15 2.75 9.78
CA VAL A 268 -6.66 1.77 10.77
C VAL A 268 -6.99 0.34 10.32
N LEU A 269 -8.22 0.11 9.85
CA LEU A 269 -8.65 -1.20 9.36
C LEU A 269 -7.89 -1.62 8.10
N PHE A 270 -7.61 -0.69 7.19
CA PHE A 270 -6.76 -0.94 6.03
C PHE A 270 -5.35 -1.37 6.43
N SER A 271 -4.75 -0.68 7.39
CA SER A 271 -3.43 -1.05 7.89
C SER A 271 -3.44 -2.45 8.52
N LEU A 272 -4.52 -2.82 9.22
CA LEU A 272 -4.69 -4.13 9.83
C LEU A 272 -4.94 -5.24 8.79
N GLU A 273 -5.86 -5.02 7.84
CA GLU A 273 -6.33 -6.04 6.89
C GLU A 273 -5.34 -6.29 5.76
N GLU A 274 -4.74 -5.22 5.21
CA GLU A 274 -3.98 -5.30 3.96
C GLU A 274 -2.47 -5.14 4.14
N VAL A 275 -2.03 -4.22 4.99
CA VAL A 275 -0.63 -3.78 4.98
C VAL A 275 0.21 -4.46 6.05
N SER A 276 -0.34 -4.63 7.26
CA SER A 276 0.42 -5.07 8.42
C SER A 276 0.48 -6.58 8.54
N TYR A 277 1.67 -7.10 8.70
CA TYR A 277 1.92 -8.51 8.96
C TYR A 277 1.74 -8.87 10.44
N TYR A 278 2.24 -8.01 11.33
CA TYR A 278 2.14 -8.12 12.78
C TYR A 278 1.53 -6.85 13.36
N PHE A 279 0.36 -6.98 14.00
CA PHE A 279 -0.41 -5.84 14.51
C PHE A 279 -0.90 -6.10 15.95
N PRO A 280 -0.10 -5.78 16.98
CA PRO A 280 -0.50 -5.94 18.36
C PRO A 280 -1.57 -4.91 18.78
N LEU A 281 -2.40 -5.24 19.79
CA LEU A 281 -3.45 -4.36 20.30
C LEU A 281 -2.96 -2.96 20.70
N LYS A 282 -1.75 -2.86 21.25
CA LYS A 282 -1.13 -1.57 21.58
C LYS A 282 -0.90 -0.70 20.34
N THR A 283 -0.59 -1.30 19.20
CA THR A 283 -0.42 -0.61 17.93
C THR A 283 -1.76 -0.13 17.39
N LEU A 284 -2.86 -0.87 17.62
CA LEU A 284 -4.20 -0.46 17.22
C LEU A 284 -4.58 0.93 17.80
N TRP A 285 -4.41 1.12 19.11
CA TRP A 285 -4.69 2.39 19.76
C TRP A 285 -3.81 3.53 19.26
N ARG A 286 -2.53 3.26 19.06
CA ARG A 286 -1.58 4.25 18.53
C ARG A 286 -1.89 4.61 17.07
N SER A 287 -2.25 3.62 16.26
CA SER A 287 -2.65 3.84 14.86
C SER A 287 -3.93 4.66 14.78
N PHE A 288 -4.90 4.37 15.64
CA PHE A 288 -6.13 5.15 15.73
C PHE A 288 -5.85 6.62 16.09
N PHE A 289 -4.99 6.85 17.09
CA PHE A 289 -4.60 8.20 17.48
C PHE A 289 -3.88 8.95 16.35
N ALA A 290 -2.91 8.29 15.68
CA ALA A 290 -2.20 8.89 14.55
C ALA A 290 -3.14 9.22 13.38
N ALA A 291 -4.07 8.33 13.06
CA ALA A 291 -5.07 8.54 12.02
C ALA A 291 -6.03 9.69 12.36
N LEU A 292 -6.48 9.78 13.62
CA LEU A 292 -7.31 10.87 14.11
C LEU A 292 -6.61 12.23 14.00
N VAL A 293 -5.36 12.31 14.48
CA VAL A 293 -4.56 13.55 14.41
C VAL A 293 -4.33 13.96 12.95
N ALA A 294 -4.02 12.99 12.07
CA ALA A 294 -3.82 13.26 10.65
C ALA A 294 -5.09 13.80 9.98
N ALA A 295 -6.25 13.18 10.23
CA ALA A 295 -7.54 13.64 9.73
C ALA A 295 -7.90 15.03 10.27
N PHE A 296 -7.69 15.28 11.56
CA PHE A 296 -7.93 16.58 12.16
C PHE A 296 -7.04 17.68 11.54
N THR A 297 -5.76 17.38 11.31
CA THR A 297 -4.82 18.31 10.67
C THR A 297 -5.25 18.63 9.25
N LEU A 298 -5.66 17.62 8.48
CA LEU A 298 -6.16 17.82 7.11
C LEU A 298 -7.43 18.70 7.11
N ARG A 299 -8.36 18.42 8.03
CA ARG A 299 -9.57 19.24 8.19
C ARG A 299 -9.24 20.69 8.56
N SER A 300 -8.24 20.90 9.42
CA SER A 300 -7.83 22.25 9.85
C SER A 300 -7.22 23.07 8.71
N ILE A 301 -6.53 22.42 7.77
CA ILE A 301 -5.99 23.04 6.55
C ILE A 301 -7.12 23.34 5.57
N ASN A 302 -8.19 22.51 5.58
CA ASN A 302 -9.38 22.63 4.72
C ASN A 302 -9.04 22.78 3.23
N PRO A 303 -8.34 21.79 2.61
CA PRO A 303 -7.90 21.90 1.24
C PRO A 303 -9.05 21.93 0.22
N PHE A 304 -10.24 21.47 0.61
CA PHE A 304 -11.44 21.37 -0.24
C PHE A 304 -12.41 22.55 -0.08
N GLY A 305 -12.12 23.50 0.80
CA GLY A 305 -12.95 24.69 1.00
C GLY A 305 -14.35 24.48 1.63
N ASN A 306 -14.78 23.25 1.84
CA ASN A 306 -16.14 22.91 2.25
C ASN A 306 -16.34 22.68 3.76
N SER A 307 -15.34 22.89 4.58
CA SER A 307 -15.32 22.64 6.05
C SER A 307 -15.75 21.23 6.50
N ARG A 308 -15.98 20.31 5.58
CA ARG A 308 -16.34 18.90 5.85
C ARG A 308 -15.10 18.02 5.87
N LEU A 309 -15.12 16.95 6.67
CA LEU A 309 -14.03 15.97 6.70
C LEU A 309 -14.13 14.98 5.53
N VAL A 310 -15.33 14.80 5.03
CA VAL A 310 -15.73 13.79 4.06
C VAL A 310 -15.36 14.24 2.65
N LEU A 311 -14.66 13.39 1.91
CA LEU A 311 -14.18 13.71 0.55
C LEU A 311 -15.35 13.77 -0.45
N PHE A 312 -16.29 12.83 -0.37
CA PHE A 312 -17.46 12.73 -1.24
C PHE A 312 -18.71 12.67 -0.40
N TYR A 313 -19.16 13.82 0.16
CA TYR A 313 -20.39 13.85 0.93
C TYR A 313 -21.59 13.58 0.04
N VAL A 314 -22.39 12.62 0.45
CA VAL A 314 -23.61 12.22 -0.24
C VAL A 314 -24.76 12.18 0.75
N GLU A 315 -25.89 12.79 0.37
CA GLU A 315 -27.12 12.72 1.10
C GLU A 315 -28.23 12.32 0.11
N PHE A 316 -28.71 11.10 0.25
CA PHE A 316 -29.79 10.58 -0.59
C PHE A 316 -31.12 10.77 0.15
N HIS A 317 -32.11 11.22 -0.57
CA HIS A 317 -33.42 11.57 0.00
C HIS A 317 -34.34 10.36 0.12
N MET A 318 -34.05 9.27 -0.62
CA MET A 318 -34.86 8.08 -0.67
C MET A 318 -34.13 6.87 -0.07
N PRO A 319 -34.78 6.09 0.80
CA PRO A 319 -34.21 4.84 1.30
C PRO A 319 -34.17 3.80 0.17
N TRP A 320 -33.15 2.97 0.17
CA TRP A 320 -33.05 1.85 -0.76
C TRP A 320 -34.04 0.73 -0.42
N HIS A 321 -34.52 0.02 -1.45
CA HIS A 321 -35.48 -1.08 -1.31
C HIS A 321 -34.77 -2.45 -1.42
N LEU A 322 -35.29 -3.46 -0.70
CA LEU A 322 -34.66 -4.79 -0.68
C LEU A 322 -34.50 -5.44 -2.09
N LEU A 323 -35.42 -5.16 -3.01
CA LEU A 323 -35.32 -5.66 -4.39
C LEU A 323 -34.16 -5.05 -5.18
N GLU A 324 -33.67 -3.89 -4.81
CA GLU A 324 -32.48 -3.27 -5.40
C GLU A 324 -31.19 -4.05 -5.09
N LEU A 325 -31.23 -4.98 -4.15
CA LEU A 325 -30.08 -5.83 -3.86
C LEU A 325 -29.63 -6.66 -5.06
N VAL A 326 -30.58 -7.02 -5.96
CA VAL A 326 -30.27 -7.78 -7.18
C VAL A 326 -29.36 -6.99 -8.14
N PRO A 327 -29.70 -5.75 -8.53
CA PRO A 327 -28.77 -4.91 -9.30
C PRO A 327 -27.42 -4.67 -8.57
N PHE A 328 -27.42 -4.53 -7.24
CA PHE A 328 -26.18 -4.35 -6.48
C PHE A 328 -25.28 -5.60 -6.54
N ILE A 329 -25.86 -6.79 -6.50
CA ILE A 329 -25.12 -8.05 -6.73
C ILE A 329 -24.59 -8.12 -8.17
N LEU A 330 -25.34 -7.67 -9.16
CA LEU A 330 -24.86 -7.58 -10.55
C LEU A 330 -23.65 -6.63 -10.67
N LEU A 331 -23.67 -5.49 -9.98
CA LEU A 331 -22.51 -4.60 -9.89
C LEU A 331 -21.32 -5.29 -9.20
N GLY A 332 -21.57 -6.08 -8.17
CA GLY A 332 -20.56 -6.91 -7.53
C GLY A 332 -19.92 -7.90 -8.50
N ILE A 333 -20.71 -8.59 -9.31
CA ILE A 333 -20.21 -9.52 -10.35
C ILE A 333 -19.36 -8.75 -11.37
N PHE A 334 -19.86 -7.61 -11.86
CA PHE A 334 -19.10 -6.76 -12.78
C PHE A 334 -17.76 -6.32 -12.18
N GLY A 335 -17.75 -5.85 -10.93
CA GLY A 335 -16.54 -5.43 -10.23
C GLY A 335 -15.52 -6.57 -10.07
N GLY A 336 -15.98 -7.78 -9.76
CA GLY A 336 -15.14 -8.97 -9.67
C GLY A 336 -14.52 -9.36 -11.01
N LEU A 337 -15.31 -9.37 -12.09
CA LEU A 337 -14.84 -9.63 -13.45
C LEU A 337 -13.83 -8.58 -13.91
N TRP A 338 -14.15 -7.31 -13.71
CA TRP A 338 -13.26 -6.21 -14.01
C TRP A 338 -11.94 -6.33 -13.25
N GLY A 339 -12.00 -6.60 -11.94
CA GLY A 339 -10.79 -6.72 -11.10
C GLY A 339 -9.88 -7.84 -11.58
N ALA A 340 -10.42 -9.01 -11.87
CA ALA A 340 -9.65 -10.14 -12.40
C ALA A 340 -9.04 -9.84 -13.78
N PHE A 341 -9.82 -9.24 -14.68
CA PHE A 341 -9.35 -8.82 -16.01
C PHE A 341 -8.23 -7.79 -15.90
N PHE A 342 -8.41 -6.77 -15.05
CA PHE A 342 -7.42 -5.73 -14.83
C PHE A 342 -6.10 -6.29 -14.32
N ILE A 343 -6.13 -7.11 -13.26
CA ILE A 343 -4.94 -7.70 -12.66
C ILE A 343 -4.18 -8.51 -13.71
N ARG A 344 -4.87 -9.39 -14.43
CA ARG A 344 -4.26 -10.24 -15.46
C ARG A 344 -3.61 -9.41 -16.57
N SER A 345 -4.32 -8.42 -17.08
CA SER A 345 -3.85 -7.55 -18.17
C SER A 345 -2.70 -6.65 -17.73
N ASN A 346 -2.79 -6.03 -16.56
CA ASN A 346 -1.75 -5.17 -16.03
C ASN A 346 -0.47 -5.94 -15.72
N ILE A 347 -0.55 -7.11 -15.09
CA ILE A 347 0.63 -7.95 -14.82
C ILE A 347 1.28 -8.44 -16.12
N ALA A 348 0.48 -8.82 -17.13
CA ALA A 348 1.00 -9.19 -18.45
C ALA A 348 1.75 -8.02 -19.11
N TRP A 349 1.19 -6.80 -19.03
CA TRP A 349 1.83 -5.59 -19.53
C TRP A 349 3.10 -5.24 -18.77
N CYS A 350 3.08 -5.29 -17.45
CA CYS A 350 4.26 -5.04 -16.62
C CYS A 350 5.38 -6.08 -16.85
N ARG A 351 5.03 -7.35 -17.07
CA ARG A 351 5.97 -8.40 -17.46
C ARG A 351 6.58 -8.08 -18.82
N ARG A 352 5.77 -7.72 -19.81
CA ARG A 352 6.24 -7.32 -21.14
C ARG A 352 7.17 -6.10 -21.06
N ARG A 353 6.86 -5.12 -20.23
CA ARG A 353 7.71 -3.95 -19.96
C ARG A 353 9.10 -4.38 -19.44
N LYS A 354 9.16 -5.35 -18.52
CA LYS A 354 10.43 -5.86 -17.97
C LYS A 354 11.26 -6.68 -18.98
N THR A 355 10.61 -7.43 -19.85
CA THR A 355 11.28 -8.35 -20.78
C THR A 355 11.66 -7.72 -22.11
N THR A 356 10.99 -6.63 -22.53
CA THR A 356 11.22 -5.99 -23.83
C THR A 356 12.08 -4.73 -23.71
N ARG A 357 12.47 -4.17 -24.86
CA ARG A 357 13.20 -2.88 -24.95
C ARG A 357 12.43 -1.69 -24.37
N LEU A 358 11.12 -1.81 -24.21
CA LEU A 358 10.25 -0.77 -23.63
C LEU A 358 10.74 -0.33 -22.24
N GLY A 359 11.19 -1.26 -21.40
CA GLY A 359 11.73 -0.96 -20.08
C GLY A 359 13.02 -0.13 -20.08
N LYS A 360 13.72 0.00 -21.20
CA LYS A 360 14.91 0.85 -21.33
C LYS A 360 14.56 2.33 -21.52
N TYR A 361 13.35 2.63 -21.99
CA TYR A 361 12.89 3.99 -22.33
C TYR A 361 11.66 4.41 -21.50
N PRO A 362 11.76 4.49 -20.16
CA PRO A 362 10.61 4.78 -19.32
C PRO A 362 10.05 6.19 -19.53
N VAL A 363 10.89 7.15 -19.91
CA VAL A 363 10.47 8.52 -20.20
C VAL A 363 9.57 8.58 -21.44
N LEU A 364 9.96 7.88 -22.50
CA LEU A 364 9.18 7.81 -23.72
C LEU A 364 7.83 7.15 -23.49
N GLU A 365 7.79 6.06 -22.70
CA GLU A 365 6.54 5.38 -22.34
C GLU A 365 5.56 6.34 -21.63
N VAL A 366 6.03 7.07 -20.62
CA VAL A 366 5.20 8.03 -19.88
C VAL A 366 4.68 9.13 -20.80
N ILE A 367 5.53 9.71 -21.67
CA ILE A 367 5.13 10.76 -22.60
C ILE A 367 4.07 10.25 -23.58
N VAL A 368 4.26 9.07 -24.17
CA VAL A 368 3.30 8.48 -25.13
C VAL A 368 1.96 8.19 -24.48
N VAL A 369 1.97 7.58 -23.30
CA VAL A 369 0.72 7.28 -22.56
C VAL A 369 0.02 8.58 -22.16
N THR A 370 0.76 9.60 -21.69
CA THR A 370 0.18 10.91 -21.34
C THR A 370 -0.41 11.61 -22.55
N ALA A 371 0.28 11.59 -23.69
CA ALA A 371 -0.21 12.18 -24.94
C ALA A 371 -1.51 11.53 -25.39
N ILE A 372 -1.56 10.20 -25.42
CA ILE A 372 -2.78 9.45 -25.80
C ILE A 372 -3.90 9.78 -24.82
N THR A 373 -3.62 9.78 -23.50
CA THR A 373 -4.61 10.08 -22.47
C THR A 373 -5.18 11.49 -22.63
N ALA A 374 -4.32 12.50 -22.79
CA ALA A 374 -4.74 13.89 -22.91
C ALA A 374 -5.54 14.14 -24.21
N ILE A 375 -5.11 13.55 -25.32
CA ILE A 375 -5.79 13.64 -26.61
C ILE A 375 -7.19 13.02 -26.54
N LEU A 376 -7.33 11.87 -25.92
CA LEU A 376 -8.63 11.19 -25.80
C LEU A 376 -9.52 11.80 -24.70
N ALA A 377 -8.93 12.42 -23.68
CA ALA A 377 -9.68 12.96 -22.54
C ALA A 377 -10.38 14.28 -22.85
N PHE A 378 -9.76 15.17 -23.61
CA PHE A 378 -10.26 16.52 -23.83
C PHE A 378 -11.64 16.61 -24.52
N PRO A 379 -11.95 15.80 -25.57
CA PRO A 379 -13.23 15.89 -26.26
C PRO A 379 -14.44 15.51 -25.42
N ASN A 380 -14.24 14.64 -24.41
CA ASN A 380 -15.31 14.19 -23.54
C ASN A 380 -15.22 14.91 -22.17
N GLU A 381 -16.25 15.61 -21.81
CA GLU A 381 -16.31 16.40 -20.58
C GLU A 381 -16.09 15.58 -19.31
N TYR A 382 -16.65 14.35 -19.24
CA TYR A 382 -16.47 13.43 -18.12
C TYR A 382 -15.05 12.85 -17.98
N THR A 383 -14.26 12.86 -19.04
CA THR A 383 -12.85 12.45 -19.00
C THR A 383 -11.90 13.61 -18.85
N ARG A 384 -12.33 14.82 -19.20
CA ARG A 384 -11.53 16.05 -19.10
C ARG A 384 -11.38 16.51 -17.65
N MET A 385 -12.47 16.44 -16.87
CA MET A 385 -12.44 16.78 -15.45
C MET A 385 -11.54 15.84 -14.64
N SER A 386 -11.14 16.25 -13.45
CA SER A 386 -10.34 15.38 -12.56
C SER A 386 -11.12 14.12 -12.17
N THR A 387 -10.42 12.99 -11.98
CA THR A 387 -11.09 11.73 -11.64
C THR A 387 -11.84 11.82 -10.30
N SER A 388 -11.34 12.58 -9.34
CA SER A 388 -12.01 12.79 -8.05
C SER A 388 -13.30 13.61 -8.20
N GLU A 389 -13.28 14.63 -9.02
CA GLU A 389 -14.45 15.46 -9.34
C GLU A 389 -15.52 14.64 -10.08
N LEU A 390 -15.11 13.84 -11.06
CA LEU A 390 -16.01 12.92 -11.75
C LEU A 390 -16.73 11.98 -10.78
N ILE A 391 -16.02 11.38 -9.82
CA ILE A 391 -16.62 10.50 -8.82
C ILE A 391 -17.61 11.27 -7.94
N SER A 392 -17.26 12.50 -7.54
CA SER A 392 -18.15 13.35 -6.75
C SER A 392 -19.46 13.66 -7.48
N GLU A 393 -19.40 13.99 -8.76
CA GLU A 393 -20.59 14.22 -9.59
C GLU A 393 -21.41 12.95 -9.79
N LEU A 394 -20.76 11.80 -10.02
CA LEU A 394 -21.46 10.52 -10.20
C LEU A 394 -22.18 10.03 -8.94
N PHE A 395 -21.67 10.39 -7.76
CA PHE A 395 -22.32 10.05 -6.49
C PHE A 395 -23.47 10.98 -6.15
N ASN A 396 -23.50 12.15 -6.75
CA ASN A 396 -24.51 13.16 -6.43
C ASN A 396 -25.92 12.70 -6.82
N ASP A 397 -26.91 13.09 -5.99
CA ASP A 397 -28.32 12.92 -6.29
C ASP A 397 -28.80 14.11 -7.09
N CYS A 398 -29.51 13.88 -8.20
CA CYS A 398 -30.00 14.92 -9.08
C CYS A 398 -31.16 15.69 -8.42
N GLY A 399 -30.84 16.81 -7.75
CA GLY A 399 -31.82 17.74 -7.21
C GLY A 399 -32.28 18.78 -8.24
N ILE A 400 -33.38 19.47 -7.93
CA ILE A 400 -33.99 20.50 -8.78
C ILE A 400 -33.02 21.72 -9.02
N LEU A 401 -32.03 21.87 -8.15
CA LEU A 401 -31.06 22.98 -8.17
C LEU A 401 -29.70 22.60 -8.77
N ASP A 402 -29.51 21.33 -9.17
CA ASP A 402 -28.23 20.87 -9.70
C ASP A 402 -28.08 21.25 -11.18
N SER A 403 -27.08 22.08 -11.46
CA SER A 403 -26.70 22.51 -12.81
C SER A 403 -25.79 21.53 -13.55
N SER A 404 -25.55 20.35 -12.99
CA SER A 404 -24.71 19.31 -13.61
C SER A 404 -25.35 18.81 -14.91
N LYS A 405 -24.55 18.69 -15.97
CA LYS A 405 -25.02 18.11 -17.25
C LYS A 405 -25.51 16.68 -17.12
N LEU A 406 -25.05 15.98 -16.10
CA LEU A 406 -25.54 14.63 -15.77
C LEU A 406 -27.01 14.63 -15.34
N CYS A 407 -27.52 15.74 -14.80
CA CYS A 407 -28.86 15.95 -14.28
C CYS A 407 -29.73 16.84 -15.18
N GLU A 408 -29.30 17.16 -16.40
CA GLU A 408 -30.07 18.01 -17.33
C GLU A 408 -31.45 17.46 -17.64
N TYR A 409 -31.65 16.16 -17.67
CA TYR A 409 -32.95 15.54 -17.89
C TYR A 409 -33.97 15.84 -16.78
N VAL A 410 -33.54 16.20 -15.58
CA VAL A 410 -34.40 16.63 -14.47
C VAL A 410 -34.78 18.10 -14.64
N ASN A 411 -33.91 18.92 -15.22
CA ASN A 411 -34.09 20.36 -15.40
C ASN A 411 -34.96 20.71 -16.60
N ASP A 412 -34.90 19.99 -17.70
CA ASP A 412 -35.75 20.19 -18.89
C ASP A 412 -37.23 20.01 -18.59
N PHE A 413 -37.52 19.29 -17.54
CA PHE A 413 -38.85 19.03 -17.02
C PHE A 413 -39.59 20.27 -16.48
N ASN A 414 -38.88 21.23 -15.87
CA ASN A 414 -39.47 22.43 -15.30
C ASN A 414 -39.81 23.50 -16.34
N SER A 415 -39.43 23.36 -17.59
CA SER A 415 -39.58 24.34 -18.66
C SER A 415 -40.84 24.16 -19.50
N THR A 416 -41.46 23.00 -19.51
CA THR A 416 -42.71 22.72 -20.20
C THR A 416 -43.91 22.83 -19.27
N LYS A 417 -44.46 24.04 -19.11
CA LYS A 417 -45.80 24.27 -18.51
C LYS A 417 -46.88 23.74 -19.42
N GLY A 418 -47.29 22.51 -19.25
CA GLY A 418 -48.47 21.93 -19.84
C GLY A 418 -49.10 20.94 -18.87
N ASP A 419 -50.42 20.95 -18.73
CA ASP A 419 -51.25 20.27 -17.71
C ASP A 419 -51.19 18.73 -17.69
N ASP A 420 -50.26 18.10 -18.38
CA ASP A 420 -50.12 16.63 -18.38
C ASP A 420 -48.96 16.20 -17.47
N LEU A 421 -49.11 15.04 -16.82
CA LEU A 421 -48.15 14.42 -15.95
C LEU A 421 -46.73 14.62 -16.42
N PRO A 422 -45.83 14.93 -15.48
CA PRO A 422 -44.44 15.14 -15.82
C PRO A 422 -43.81 13.90 -16.44
N ASP A 423 -43.68 13.94 -17.77
CA ASP A 423 -42.88 12.96 -18.49
C ASP A 423 -41.39 13.18 -18.16
N ARG A 424 -40.92 12.56 -17.10
CA ARG A 424 -39.46 12.33 -16.89
C ARG A 424 -38.92 11.32 -17.90
N ALA A 425 -39.54 11.27 -19.06
CA ALA A 425 -39.12 10.46 -20.14
C ALA A 425 -37.67 10.81 -20.54
N ALA A 426 -36.90 9.79 -20.85
CA ALA A 426 -35.57 9.90 -21.37
C ALA A 426 -35.48 10.97 -22.46
N GLY A 427 -35.18 12.21 -22.07
CA GLY A 427 -34.93 13.32 -22.98
C GLY A 427 -33.61 13.16 -23.71
N PRO A 428 -33.34 13.96 -24.76
CA PRO A 428 -32.10 13.88 -25.51
C PRO A 428 -30.84 14.09 -24.62
N GLY A 429 -30.96 14.81 -23.51
CA GLY A 429 -29.88 15.00 -22.55
C GLY A 429 -29.42 13.71 -21.86
N VAL A 430 -30.35 12.82 -21.50
CA VAL A 430 -30.02 11.51 -20.89
C VAL A 430 -29.22 10.64 -21.85
N TYR A 431 -29.63 10.55 -23.11
CA TYR A 431 -28.90 9.75 -24.10
C TYR A 431 -27.50 10.28 -24.35
N THR A 432 -27.33 11.59 -24.42
CA THR A 432 -26.01 12.21 -24.60
C THR A 432 -25.09 11.93 -23.41
N ALA A 433 -25.56 12.09 -22.18
CA ALA A 433 -24.79 11.79 -21.00
C ALA A 433 -24.41 10.30 -20.91
N MET A 434 -25.37 9.40 -21.24
CA MET A 434 -25.15 7.95 -21.17
C MET A 434 -24.09 7.45 -22.14
N TRP A 435 -24.15 7.86 -23.42
CA TRP A 435 -23.13 7.40 -24.37
C TRP A 435 -21.74 8.03 -24.09
N GLN A 436 -21.68 9.28 -23.61
CA GLN A 436 -20.45 9.91 -23.19
C GLN A 436 -19.84 9.19 -21.98
N LEU A 437 -20.64 8.80 -20.99
CA LEU A 437 -20.19 7.99 -19.85
C LEU A 437 -19.75 6.59 -20.29
N ALA A 438 -20.42 5.97 -21.25
CA ALA A 438 -20.00 4.67 -21.78
C ALA A 438 -18.63 4.76 -22.48
N LEU A 439 -18.38 5.81 -23.26
CA LEU A 439 -17.07 6.06 -23.83
C LEU A 439 -16.01 6.34 -22.75
N ALA A 440 -16.35 7.11 -21.72
CA ALA A 440 -15.48 7.36 -20.58
C ALA A 440 -15.12 6.06 -19.84
N LEU A 441 -16.09 5.15 -19.67
CA LEU A 441 -15.87 3.84 -19.07
C LEU A 441 -14.84 3.03 -19.88
N ILE A 442 -15.04 2.90 -21.17
CA ILE A 442 -14.12 2.17 -22.07
C ILE A 442 -12.73 2.78 -22.02
N MET A 443 -12.63 4.09 -22.14
CA MET A 443 -11.36 4.80 -22.05
C MET A 443 -10.65 4.55 -20.72
N LYS A 444 -11.34 4.70 -19.58
CA LYS A 444 -10.77 4.49 -18.25
C LYS A 444 -10.30 3.06 -18.05
N ILE A 445 -11.06 2.06 -18.52
CA ILE A 445 -10.68 0.65 -18.45
C ILE A 445 -9.32 0.42 -19.11
N PHE A 446 -9.15 0.85 -20.36
CA PHE A 446 -7.91 0.59 -21.10
C PHE A 446 -6.75 1.44 -20.61
N ILE A 447 -6.95 2.72 -20.40
CA ILE A 447 -5.86 3.63 -20.00
C ILE A 447 -5.31 3.25 -18.62
N THR A 448 -6.15 2.84 -17.68
CA THR A 448 -5.69 2.43 -16.34
C THR A 448 -4.75 1.23 -16.41
N ILE A 449 -4.98 0.27 -17.31
CA ILE A 449 -4.11 -0.90 -17.49
C ILE A 449 -2.68 -0.48 -17.87
N PHE A 450 -2.54 0.49 -18.76
CA PHE A 450 -1.22 0.95 -19.22
C PHE A 450 -0.57 1.93 -18.25
N THR A 451 -1.34 2.73 -17.56
CA THR A 451 -0.86 3.78 -16.65
C THR A 451 -0.28 3.22 -15.37
N PHE A 452 -0.90 2.17 -14.81
CA PHE A 452 -0.43 1.59 -13.56
C PHE A 452 0.88 0.82 -13.76
N GLY A 453 1.88 1.14 -12.91
CA GLY A 453 3.21 0.53 -12.97
C GLY A 453 4.24 1.26 -13.82
N MET A 454 3.93 2.43 -14.41
CA MET A 454 4.91 3.31 -15.05
C MET A 454 5.88 3.92 -14.02
N LYS A 455 6.96 4.55 -14.50
CA LYS A 455 7.97 5.21 -13.66
C LYS A 455 7.52 6.59 -13.14
N VAL A 456 6.28 6.67 -12.67
CA VAL A 456 5.69 7.82 -11.97
C VAL A 456 4.96 7.31 -10.73
N PRO A 457 4.77 8.14 -9.69
CA PRO A 457 3.90 7.78 -8.57
C PRO A 457 2.49 7.50 -9.07
N SER A 458 1.93 6.35 -8.72
CA SER A 458 0.62 5.94 -9.21
C SER A 458 -0.15 5.15 -8.15
N GLY A 459 -1.31 5.65 -7.74
CA GLY A 459 -2.29 4.93 -6.93
C GLY A 459 -3.39 4.33 -7.81
N LEU A 460 -4.03 3.28 -7.32
CA LEU A 460 -5.04 2.54 -8.08
C LEU A 460 -6.46 2.68 -7.51
N PHE A 461 -6.62 3.23 -6.30
CA PHE A 461 -7.92 3.34 -5.64
C PHE A 461 -8.90 4.19 -6.44
N ILE A 462 -8.59 5.46 -6.67
CA ILE A 462 -9.46 6.39 -7.39
C ILE A 462 -9.75 5.93 -8.83
N PRO A 463 -8.80 5.46 -9.65
CA PRO A 463 -9.14 4.95 -10.98
C PRO A 463 -10.08 3.75 -10.96
N SER A 464 -9.90 2.83 -10.01
CA SER A 464 -10.81 1.67 -9.87
C SER A 464 -12.20 2.08 -9.41
N MET A 465 -12.27 3.02 -8.48
CA MET A 465 -13.54 3.61 -8.04
C MET A 465 -14.26 4.33 -9.19
N ALA A 466 -13.53 5.05 -10.04
CA ALA A 466 -14.11 5.75 -11.18
C ALA A 466 -14.75 4.78 -12.18
N VAL A 467 -14.06 3.69 -12.52
CA VAL A 467 -14.62 2.64 -13.39
C VAL A 467 -15.92 2.09 -12.81
N GLY A 468 -15.91 1.76 -11.52
CA GLY A 468 -17.10 1.26 -10.82
C GLY A 468 -18.22 2.28 -10.70
N ALA A 469 -17.90 3.54 -10.42
CA ALA A 469 -18.87 4.62 -10.32
C ALA A 469 -19.58 4.88 -11.65
N ILE A 470 -18.84 4.91 -12.76
CA ILE A 470 -19.41 5.09 -14.10
C ILE A 470 -20.31 3.91 -14.44
N ALA A 471 -19.87 2.69 -14.24
CA ALA A 471 -20.68 1.50 -14.49
C ALA A 471 -21.92 1.45 -13.61
N GLY A 472 -21.79 1.78 -12.34
CA GLY A 472 -22.92 1.87 -11.41
C GLY A 472 -23.91 2.97 -11.77
N ARG A 473 -23.45 4.15 -12.19
CA ARG A 473 -24.34 5.22 -12.65
C ARG A 473 -25.10 4.83 -13.92
N LEU A 474 -24.44 4.22 -14.88
CA LEU A 474 -25.08 3.71 -16.10
C LEU A 474 -26.18 2.70 -15.77
N LEU A 475 -25.90 1.75 -14.89
CA LEU A 475 -26.91 0.77 -14.45
C LEU A 475 -28.03 1.45 -13.67
N GLY A 476 -27.70 2.37 -12.76
CA GLY A 476 -28.66 3.11 -11.94
C GLY A 476 -29.66 3.89 -12.77
N VAL A 477 -29.18 4.62 -13.78
CA VAL A 477 -30.05 5.35 -14.71
C VAL A 477 -30.89 4.39 -15.55
N ALA A 478 -30.34 3.27 -15.99
CA ALA A 478 -31.10 2.25 -16.73
C ALA A 478 -32.23 1.67 -15.89
N VAL A 479 -31.99 1.38 -14.61
CA VAL A 479 -33.00 0.86 -13.68
C VAL A 479 -34.04 1.94 -13.36
N GLU A 480 -33.61 3.20 -13.18
CA GLU A 480 -34.52 4.34 -12.98
C GLU A 480 -35.48 4.50 -14.16
N GLN A 481 -34.97 4.48 -15.38
CA GLN A 481 -35.80 4.57 -16.58
C GLN A 481 -36.75 3.35 -16.72
N LEU A 482 -36.25 2.14 -16.40
CA LEU A 482 -37.07 0.94 -16.40
C LEU A 482 -38.19 1.03 -15.37
N ALA A 483 -37.92 1.51 -14.16
CA ALA A 483 -38.92 1.71 -13.12
C ALA A 483 -39.96 2.76 -13.52
N PHE A 484 -39.55 3.84 -14.19
CA PHE A 484 -40.43 4.89 -14.66
C PHE A 484 -41.41 4.40 -15.73
N TYR A 485 -40.92 3.70 -16.76
CA TYR A 485 -41.80 3.21 -17.86
C TYR A 485 -42.64 2.00 -17.51
N HIS A 486 -42.20 1.22 -16.50
CA HIS A 486 -42.83 -0.08 -16.16
C HIS A 486 -43.21 -0.14 -14.67
N HIS A 487 -43.71 0.98 -14.13
CA HIS A 487 -44.13 1.07 -12.71
C HIS A 487 -45.24 0.03 -12.36
N ASP A 488 -46.01 -0.46 -13.36
CA ASP A 488 -47.06 -1.49 -13.19
C ASP A 488 -46.50 -2.90 -12.98
N TRP A 489 -45.22 -3.15 -13.23
CA TRP A 489 -44.65 -4.46 -13.01
C TRP A 489 -44.65 -4.83 -11.52
N ALA A 490 -44.92 -6.12 -11.24
CA ALA A 490 -44.96 -6.64 -9.88
C ALA A 490 -43.69 -6.33 -9.02
N ILE A 491 -42.59 -6.07 -9.71
CA ILE A 491 -41.31 -5.71 -9.06
C ILE A 491 -41.36 -4.27 -8.53
N PHE A 492 -42.02 -3.34 -9.22
CA PHE A 492 -42.06 -1.92 -8.90
C PHE A 492 -43.34 -1.44 -8.23
N SER A 493 -44.47 -2.13 -8.50
CA SER A 493 -45.82 -1.70 -8.10
C SER A 493 -46.02 -1.52 -6.58
N GLY A 494 -45.17 -2.12 -5.74
CA GLY A 494 -45.32 -2.05 -4.29
C GLY A 494 -44.62 -0.85 -3.63
N TRP A 495 -43.71 -0.18 -4.33
CA TRP A 495 -42.84 0.85 -3.72
C TRP A 495 -42.47 2.02 -4.64
N CYS A 496 -42.68 1.89 -5.96
CA CYS A 496 -42.55 2.97 -6.92
C CYS A 496 -43.96 3.52 -7.27
N SER A 497 -44.22 4.80 -6.92
CA SER A 497 -45.45 5.49 -7.32
C SER A 497 -45.27 6.18 -8.66
N PRO A 498 -46.33 6.24 -9.52
CA PRO A 498 -46.26 6.98 -10.75
C PRO A 498 -45.86 8.44 -10.53
N GLY A 499 -44.81 8.90 -11.21
CA GLY A 499 -44.31 10.28 -11.11
C GLY A 499 -43.46 10.62 -9.88
N ALA A 500 -43.17 9.65 -8.99
CA ALA A 500 -42.23 9.82 -7.88
C ALA A 500 -40.91 9.14 -8.16
N ASP A 501 -39.81 9.74 -7.68
CA ASP A 501 -38.50 9.12 -7.73
C ASP A 501 -38.45 7.95 -6.77
N CYS A 502 -38.08 6.77 -7.23
CA CYS A 502 -37.94 5.56 -6.42
C CYS A 502 -36.55 4.94 -6.49
N ILE A 503 -35.77 5.31 -7.47
CA ILE A 503 -34.39 4.83 -7.68
C ILE A 503 -33.42 6.00 -7.59
N THR A 504 -32.30 5.82 -6.89
CA THR A 504 -31.25 6.82 -6.75
C THR A 504 -29.99 6.38 -7.51
N PRO A 505 -29.72 6.89 -8.72
CA PRO A 505 -28.56 6.47 -9.52
C PRO A 505 -27.22 6.72 -8.83
N GLY A 506 -27.13 7.74 -7.96
CA GLY A 506 -25.94 8.02 -7.16
C GLY A 506 -25.55 6.89 -6.20
N LEU A 507 -26.54 6.22 -5.61
CA LEU A 507 -26.30 5.04 -4.78
C LEU A 507 -25.71 3.87 -5.59
N TYR A 508 -26.21 3.65 -6.79
CA TYR A 508 -25.68 2.63 -7.72
C TYR A 508 -24.22 2.93 -8.11
N ALA A 509 -23.89 4.21 -8.33
CA ALA A 509 -22.51 4.62 -8.58
C ALA A 509 -21.59 4.32 -7.39
N MET A 510 -22.03 4.60 -6.18
CA MET A 510 -21.27 4.34 -4.94
C MET A 510 -21.05 2.82 -4.73
N VAL A 511 -22.09 2.02 -4.91
CA VAL A 511 -22.00 0.55 -4.80
C VAL A 511 -21.10 -0.03 -5.89
N GLY A 512 -21.19 0.46 -7.12
CA GLY A 512 -20.31 0.08 -8.22
C GLY A 512 -18.85 0.41 -7.96
N ALA A 513 -18.57 1.59 -7.40
CA ALA A 513 -17.21 1.99 -7.00
C ALA A 513 -16.61 1.03 -5.98
N ALA A 514 -17.37 0.67 -4.95
CA ALA A 514 -16.96 -0.32 -3.95
C ALA A 514 -16.73 -1.71 -4.57
N ALA A 515 -17.61 -2.14 -5.47
CA ALA A 515 -17.48 -3.43 -6.17
C ALA A 515 -16.19 -3.52 -7.00
N CYS A 516 -15.89 -2.51 -7.80
CA CYS A 516 -14.67 -2.50 -8.62
C CYS A 516 -13.39 -2.41 -7.78
N LEU A 517 -13.39 -1.58 -6.76
CA LEU A 517 -12.24 -1.49 -5.87
C LEU A 517 -12.00 -2.79 -5.10
N GLY A 518 -13.06 -3.43 -4.61
CA GLY A 518 -12.99 -4.74 -3.95
C GLY A 518 -12.49 -5.86 -4.86
N GLY A 519 -12.90 -5.85 -6.12
CA GLY A 519 -12.44 -6.81 -7.12
C GLY A 519 -10.96 -6.69 -7.46
N VAL A 520 -10.41 -5.47 -7.47
CA VAL A 520 -9.00 -5.21 -7.76
C VAL A 520 -8.10 -5.46 -6.55
N THR A 521 -8.48 -4.96 -5.38
CA THR A 521 -7.64 -4.98 -4.17
C THR A 521 -7.88 -6.20 -3.29
N ARG A 522 -9.00 -6.87 -3.42
CA ARG A 522 -9.46 -8.00 -2.58
C ARG A 522 -9.74 -7.62 -1.11
N MET A 523 -9.78 -6.34 -0.80
CA MET A 523 -10.20 -5.86 0.52
C MET A 523 -11.71 -6.06 0.72
N THR A 524 -12.12 -6.25 1.95
CA THR A 524 -13.52 -6.45 2.32
C THR A 524 -13.99 -5.47 3.38
N VAL A 525 -13.66 -5.71 4.64
CA VAL A 525 -14.15 -4.93 5.78
C VAL A 525 -13.62 -3.49 5.73
N SER A 526 -12.32 -3.34 5.53
CA SER A 526 -11.70 -2.01 5.45
C SER A 526 -12.27 -1.18 4.29
N LEU A 527 -12.57 -1.83 3.16
CA LEU A 527 -13.18 -1.17 2.00
C LEU A 527 -14.55 -0.59 2.33
N VAL A 528 -15.44 -1.38 2.94
CA VAL A 528 -16.79 -0.94 3.30
C VAL A 528 -16.73 0.22 4.30
N VAL A 529 -15.83 0.13 5.29
CA VAL A 529 -15.64 1.19 6.27
C VAL A 529 -15.09 2.46 5.63
N ILE A 530 -14.11 2.35 4.72
CA ILE A 530 -13.60 3.50 3.97
C ILE A 530 -14.73 4.15 3.17
N MET A 531 -15.55 3.36 2.49
CA MET A 531 -16.63 3.89 1.65
C MET A 531 -17.67 4.65 2.47
N PHE A 532 -18.11 4.12 3.62
CA PHE A 532 -19.08 4.84 4.41
C PHE A 532 -18.50 6.09 5.11
N GLU A 533 -17.24 6.05 5.56
CA GLU A 533 -16.57 7.24 6.09
C GLU A 533 -16.36 8.31 5.02
N LEU A 534 -16.00 7.87 3.80
CA LEU A 534 -15.78 8.72 2.64
C LEU A 534 -17.04 9.45 2.17
N THR A 535 -18.20 8.80 2.30
CA THR A 535 -19.50 9.32 1.82
C THR A 535 -20.40 9.85 2.94
N GLY A 536 -20.15 9.46 4.18
CA GLY A 536 -21.00 9.81 5.33
C GLY A 536 -22.29 8.99 5.45
N GLY A 537 -22.51 8.01 4.57
CA GLY A 537 -23.77 7.26 4.44
C GLY A 537 -23.78 5.93 5.19
N LEU A 538 -24.09 5.92 6.49
CA LEU A 538 -24.21 4.68 7.29
C LEU A 538 -25.36 3.76 6.85
N GLU A 539 -26.42 4.29 6.26
CA GLU A 539 -27.59 3.54 5.82
C GLU A 539 -27.30 2.60 4.64
N TYR A 540 -26.21 2.84 3.91
CA TYR A 540 -25.85 2.11 2.70
C TYR A 540 -24.82 0.99 2.93
N ILE A 541 -24.53 0.67 4.19
CA ILE A 541 -23.54 -0.39 4.54
C ILE A 541 -23.92 -1.74 3.94
N VAL A 542 -25.20 -2.12 4.03
CA VAL A 542 -25.67 -3.44 3.53
C VAL A 542 -25.47 -3.60 2.01
N PRO A 543 -25.91 -2.66 1.16
CA PRO A 543 -25.59 -2.69 -0.26
C PRO A 543 -24.10 -2.77 -0.56
N LEU A 544 -23.29 -1.97 0.14
CA LEU A 544 -21.83 -1.95 -0.02
C LEU A 544 -21.19 -3.30 0.36
N MET A 545 -21.63 -3.90 1.47
CA MET A 545 -21.14 -5.22 1.90
C MET A 545 -21.50 -6.30 0.89
N ALA A 546 -22.75 -6.35 0.41
CA ALA A 546 -23.19 -7.33 -0.56
C ALA A 546 -22.39 -7.23 -1.87
N ALA A 547 -22.18 -6.02 -2.38
CA ALA A 547 -21.41 -5.81 -3.61
C ALA A 547 -19.93 -6.16 -3.41
N ALA A 548 -19.30 -5.74 -2.31
CA ALA A 548 -17.89 -6.01 -2.02
C ALA A 548 -17.63 -7.52 -1.86
N MET A 549 -18.49 -8.25 -1.13
CA MET A 549 -18.37 -9.69 -0.95
C MET A 549 -18.53 -10.43 -2.26
N THR A 550 -19.57 -10.10 -3.04
CA THR A 550 -19.82 -10.71 -4.35
C THR A 550 -18.64 -10.45 -5.29
N SER A 551 -18.14 -9.23 -5.32
CA SER A 551 -16.99 -8.86 -6.14
C SER A 551 -15.75 -9.67 -5.76
N LYS A 552 -15.48 -9.82 -4.47
CA LYS A 552 -14.37 -10.65 -4.00
C LYS A 552 -14.51 -12.10 -4.41
N TRP A 553 -15.67 -12.73 -4.19
CA TRP A 553 -15.91 -14.13 -4.55
C TRP A 553 -15.75 -14.40 -6.04
N VAL A 554 -16.32 -13.53 -6.88
CA VAL A 554 -16.20 -13.67 -8.35
C VAL A 554 -14.75 -13.50 -8.78
N ALA A 555 -14.06 -12.51 -8.20
CA ALA A 555 -12.69 -12.24 -8.55
C ALA A 555 -11.74 -13.36 -8.07
N ASP A 556 -11.97 -13.94 -6.88
CA ASP A 556 -11.18 -15.07 -6.35
C ASP A 556 -11.40 -16.36 -7.16
N ALA A 557 -12.59 -16.56 -7.69
CA ALA A 557 -12.89 -17.69 -8.57
C ALA A 557 -12.11 -17.67 -9.89
N ILE A 558 -11.75 -16.47 -10.40
CA ILE A 558 -11.00 -16.30 -11.65
C ILE A 558 -9.49 -16.24 -11.41
N GLY A 559 -9.06 -15.58 -10.31
CA GLY A 559 -7.66 -15.39 -9.96
C GLY A 559 -7.50 -15.17 -8.48
N ARG A 560 -6.59 -15.93 -7.87
CA ARG A 560 -6.43 -16.01 -6.41
C ARG A 560 -5.77 -14.80 -5.76
N GLU A 561 -5.10 -13.92 -6.53
CA GLU A 561 -4.29 -12.82 -6.00
C GLU A 561 -4.90 -11.45 -6.26
N GLY A 562 -4.77 -10.56 -5.27
CA GLY A 562 -4.99 -9.13 -5.43
C GLY A 562 -3.86 -8.46 -6.22
N ILE A 563 -4.08 -7.21 -6.63
CA ILE A 563 -3.10 -6.45 -7.42
C ILE A 563 -1.77 -6.26 -6.68
N TYR A 564 -1.80 -6.04 -5.38
CA TYR A 564 -0.59 -5.79 -4.59
C TYR A 564 0.26 -7.04 -4.43
N ASP A 565 -0.36 -8.18 -4.16
CA ASP A 565 0.32 -9.47 -4.05
C ASP A 565 0.89 -9.92 -5.41
N ALA A 566 0.15 -9.70 -6.48
CA ALA A 566 0.61 -9.92 -7.84
C ALA A 566 1.84 -9.06 -8.19
N HIS A 567 1.90 -7.80 -7.75
CA HIS A 567 3.07 -6.95 -7.93
C HIS A 567 4.25 -7.36 -7.05
N ILE A 568 4.02 -7.80 -5.81
CA ILE A 568 5.06 -8.38 -4.94
C ILE A 568 5.72 -9.56 -5.65
N ARG A 569 4.91 -10.48 -6.20
CA ARG A 569 5.39 -11.63 -6.96
C ARG A 569 6.11 -11.22 -8.25
N LEU A 570 5.58 -10.27 -9.00
CA LEU A 570 6.21 -9.75 -10.22
C LEU A 570 7.58 -9.12 -9.96
N ASN A 571 7.72 -8.42 -8.83
CA ASN A 571 8.98 -7.80 -8.42
C ASN A 571 9.94 -8.79 -7.76
N GLY A 572 9.48 -10.00 -7.45
CA GLY A 572 10.27 -11.03 -6.80
C GLY A 572 10.65 -10.70 -5.36
N TYR A 573 9.88 -9.89 -4.67
CA TYR A 573 10.14 -9.60 -3.26
C TYR A 573 9.91 -10.83 -2.39
N PRO A 574 10.75 -11.07 -1.38
CA PRO A 574 10.57 -12.17 -0.45
C PRO A 574 9.43 -11.86 0.52
N PHE A 575 8.27 -12.38 0.22
CA PHE A 575 7.07 -12.20 1.02
C PHE A 575 6.43 -13.56 1.32
N LEU A 576 6.20 -13.82 2.60
CA LEU A 576 5.50 -15.02 3.06
C LEU A 576 4.07 -14.61 3.42
N GLU A 577 3.11 -15.00 2.59
CA GLU A 577 1.73 -14.58 2.77
C GLU A 577 1.09 -15.20 4.01
N ALA A 578 0.40 -14.37 4.80
CA ALA A 578 -0.24 -14.82 6.04
C ALA A 578 -1.57 -15.56 5.80
N LYS A 579 -2.20 -15.32 4.64
CA LYS A 579 -3.51 -15.85 4.28
C LYS A 579 -3.46 -17.22 3.56
N GLU A 580 -2.28 -17.61 3.05
CA GLU A 580 -2.12 -18.90 2.38
C GLU A 580 -1.91 -20.02 3.39
N GLU A 581 -2.56 -21.14 3.23
CA GLU A 581 -2.24 -22.39 3.93
C GLU A 581 -1.37 -23.25 3.02
N PHE A 582 -0.26 -23.72 3.56
CA PHE A 582 0.63 -24.65 2.88
C PHE A 582 0.37 -26.06 3.40
N SER A 583 -0.02 -26.97 2.50
CA SER A 583 -0.24 -28.38 2.85
C SER A 583 0.53 -29.27 1.88
N HIS A 584 1.58 -29.92 2.37
CA HIS A 584 2.37 -30.85 1.59
C HIS A 584 3.06 -31.89 2.49
N LYS A 585 3.28 -33.10 1.99
CA LYS A 585 3.86 -34.23 2.72
C LYS A 585 5.35 -34.14 3.02
N THR A 586 6.05 -33.06 2.60
CA THR A 586 7.48 -32.87 2.85
C THR A 586 7.78 -32.66 4.33
N ARG A 587 8.96 -33.09 4.77
CA ARG A 587 9.44 -32.95 6.15
C ARG A 587 10.58 -31.93 6.24
N ALA A 588 10.92 -31.50 7.42
CA ALA A 588 12.00 -30.56 7.67
C ALA A 588 13.36 -31.05 7.12
N MET A 589 13.63 -32.37 7.18
CA MET A 589 14.85 -32.98 6.64
C MET A 589 15.01 -32.81 5.12
N ASP A 590 13.91 -32.66 4.37
CA ASP A 590 13.95 -32.53 2.90
C ASP A 590 14.36 -31.12 2.47
N VAL A 591 14.19 -30.14 3.33
CA VAL A 591 14.39 -28.70 3.05
C VAL A 591 15.61 -28.13 3.76
N MET A 592 16.04 -28.73 4.88
CA MET A 592 17.17 -28.26 5.66
C MET A 592 18.47 -28.18 4.86
N ARG A 593 19.38 -27.32 5.30
CA ARG A 593 20.77 -27.31 4.82
C ARG A 593 21.71 -27.75 5.96
N PRO A 594 22.82 -28.48 5.68
CA PRO A 594 23.30 -28.86 4.35
C PRO A 594 22.48 -30.00 3.73
N ARG A 595 22.33 -29.96 2.39
CA ARG A 595 21.85 -31.10 1.61
C ARG A 595 22.99 -32.12 1.42
N LYS A 596 22.67 -33.31 0.93
CA LYS A 596 23.67 -34.38 0.73
C LYS A 596 24.87 -33.96 -0.13
N SER A 597 24.71 -32.96 -1.01
CA SER A 597 25.74 -32.41 -1.89
C SER A 597 26.47 -31.19 -1.34
N ASP A 598 25.97 -30.59 -0.27
CA ASP A 598 26.53 -29.37 0.29
C ASP A 598 27.68 -29.65 1.26
N PRO A 599 28.62 -28.71 1.48
CA PRO A 599 29.65 -28.84 2.51
C PRO A 599 28.98 -28.93 3.90
N PRO A 600 29.62 -29.59 4.89
CA PRO A 600 29.06 -29.71 6.22
C PRO A 600 28.81 -28.36 6.86
N LEU A 601 27.81 -28.30 7.76
CA LEU A 601 27.43 -27.08 8.45
C LEU A 601 28.62 -26.54 9.25
N THR A 602 28.88 -25.23 9.06
CA THR A 602 29.92 -24.55 9.85
C THR A 602 29.41 -24.33 11.28
N VAL A 603 30.04 -24.95 12.26
CA VAL A 603 29.70 -24.89 13.67
C VAL A 603 30.84 -24.33 14.50
N ILE A 604 30.53 -23.73 15.62
CA ILE A 604 31.51 -23.29 16.63
C ILE A 604 31.41 -24.25 17.81
N THR A 605 32.55 -24.71 18.33
CA THR A 605 32.57 -25.55 19.53
C THR A 605 32.55 -24.71 20.81
N GLN A 606 32.00 -25.28 21.90
CA GLN A 606 31.75 -24.51 23.12
C GLN A 606 33.02 -24.06 23.85
N ASP A 607 34.15 -24.80 23.74
CA ASP A 607 35.33 -24.62 24.57
C ASP A 607 36.68 -25.02 23.93
N THR A 608 36.70 -25.43 22.66
CA THR A 608 37.91 -25.95 21.99
C THR A 608 38.50 -25.07 20.91
N MET A 609 37.79 -24.03 20.44
CA MET A 609 38.26 -23.14 19.39
C MET A 609 38.99 -21.92 19.95
N THR A 610 40.02 -21.48 19.22
CA THR A 610 40.75 -20.23 19.52
C THR A 610 40.06 -19.01 18.89
N VAL A 611 40.45 -17.81 19.30
CA VAL A 611 39.96 -16.56 18.70
C VAL A 611 40.30 -16.51 17.21
N GLU A 612 41.49 -16.99 16.82
CA GLU A 612 41.95 -17.03 15.43
C GLU A 612 41.08 -17.96 14.58
N ASP A 613 40.72 -19.15 15.09
CA ASP A 613 39.84 -20.08 14.39
C ASP A 613 38.47 -19.47 14.12
N VAL A 614 37.92 -18.81 15.13
CA VAL A 614 36.61 -18.17 15.00
C VAL A 614 36.67 -16.95 14.08
N GLU A 615 37.71 -16.15 14.12
CA GLU A 615 37.90 -15.04 13.18
C GLU A 615 38.07 -15.55 11.75
N THR A 616 38.76 -16.65 11.55
CA THR A 616 38.90 -17.29 10.23
C THR A 616 37.55 -17.75 9.69
N ILE A 617 36.72 -18.38 10.55
CA ILE A 617 35.35 -18.75 10.19
C ILE A 617 34.53 -17.52 9.82
N VAL A 618 34.58 -16.47 10.62
CA VAL A 618 33.82 -15.22 10.42
C VAL A 618 34.25 -14.48 9.16
N THR A 619 35.54 -14.51 8.80
CA THR A 619 36.05 -13.86 7.59
C THR A 619 35.85 -14.67 6.33
N SER A 620 35.93 -16.01 6.42
CA SER A 620 35.75 -16.90 5.27
C SER A 620 34.29 -17.12 4.88
N THR A 621 33.35 -16.85 5.78
CA THR A 621 31.92 -17.06 5.55
C THR A 621 31.11 -15.77 5.65
N THR A 622 29.99 -15.69 4.94
CA THR A 622 29.07 -14.56 4.94
C THR A 622 27.82 -14.80 5.82
N TYR A 623 27.80 -15.90 6.59
CA TYR A 623 26.65 -16.27 7.39
C TYR A 623 26.32 -15.25 8.47
N SER A 624 25.05 -15.11 8.79
CA SER A 624 24.57 -14.16 9.81
C SER A 624 24.74 -14.63 11.25
N GLY A 625 25.02 -15.92 11.44
CA GLY A 625 25.26 -16.53 12.75
C GLY A 625 25.66 -17.98 12.63
N TYR A 626 26.09 -18.54 13.75
CA TYR A 626 26.63 -19.90 13.83
C TYR A 626 26.00 -20.66 14.96
N PRO A 627 25.64 -21.95 14.78
CA PRO A 627 25.28 -22.82 15.87
C PRO A 627 26.51 -23.18 16.70
N VAL A 628 26.32 -23.24 18.01
CA VAL A 628 27.35 -23.65 18.94
C VAL A 628 27.02 -25.07 19.43
N VAL A 629 28.00 -25.97 19.29
CA VAL A 629 27.89 -27.37 19.63
C VAL A 629 28.93 -27.77 20.69
N VAL A 630 28.69 -28.87 21.41
CA VAL A 630 29.63 -29.37 22.43
C VAL A 630 30.96 -29.76 21.81
N SER A 631 30.93 -30.57 20.75
CA SER A 631 32.11 -30.97 19.99
C SER A 631 31.74 -31.24 18.53
N GLN A 632 32.73 -31.21 17.65
CA GLN A 632 32.51 -31.52 16.24
C GLN A 632 32.08 -32.98 16.00
N THR A 633 32.44 -33.88 16.88
CA THR A 633 32.06 -35.29 16.78
C THR A 633 30.68 -35.59 17.31
N SER A 634 30.29 -34.99 18.45
CA SER A 634 28.98 -35.22 19.05
C SER A 634 27.85 -34.44 18.43
N GLN A 635 28.15 -33.26 17.87
CA GLN A 635 27.17 -32.32 17.26
C GLN A 635 25.97 -31.98 18.19
N CYS A 636 26.13 -32.17 19.55
CA CYS A 636 25.10 -31.81 20.49
C CYS A 636 24.96 -30.28 20.54
N LEU A 637 23.75 -29.77 20.26
CA LEU A 637 23.46 -28.34 20.22
C LEU A 637 23.52 -27.72 21.63
N VAL A 638 24.30 -26.65 21.78
CA VAL A 638 24.38 -25.82 22.99
C VAL A 638 23.58 -24.54 22.83
N GLY A 639 23.66 -23.91 21.67
CA GLY A 639 22.96 -22.66 21.41
C GLY A 639 23.30 -22.08 20.03
N PHE A 640 22.98 -20.82 19.86
CA PHE A 640 23.23 -20.09 18.62
C PHE A 640 23.84 -18.71 18.89
N VAL A 641 24.85 -18.33 18.11
CA VAL A 641 25.51 -17.02 18.25
C VAL A 641 25.45 -16.25 16.94
N LEU A 642 25.17 -14.94 17.01
CA LEU A 642 25.17 -14.10 15.84
C LEU A 642 26.58 -13.60 15.51
N ARG A 643 26.90 -13.60 14.22
CA ARG A 643 28.14 -13.09 13.67
C ARG A 643 28.49 -11.68 14.18
N ARG A 644 27.51 -10.76 14.16
CA ARG A 644 27.70 -9.38 14.60
C ARG A 644 28.10 -9.27 16.06
N ASP A 645 27.39 -10.00 16.91
CA ASP A 645 27.62 -9.97 18.35
C ASP A 645 28.99 -10.59 18.70
N LEU A 646 29.37 -11.62 17.94
CA LEU A 646 30.68 -12.29 18.07
C LEU A 646 31.82 -11.33 17.70
N ILE A 647 31.75 -10.64 16.56
CA ILE A 647 32.74 -9.66 16.14
C ILE A 647 32.88 -8.54 17.18
N ILE A 648 31.77 -7.93 17.60
CA ILE A 648 31.77 -6.83 18.57
C ILE A 648 32.35 -7.28 19.90
N SER A 649 32.06 -8.50 20.36
CA SER A 649 32.54 -9.02 21.63
C SER A 649 34.04 -9.32 21.59
N ILE A 650 34.53 -9.86 20.49
CA ILE A 650 35.99 -10.09 20.31
C ILE A 650 36.75 -8.76 20.25
N GLU A 651 36.24 -7.79 19.48
CA GLU A 651 36.88 -6.45 19.42
C GLU A 651 36.88 -5.72 20.77
N ASN A 652 35.77 -5.80 21.51
CA ASN A 652 35.66 -5.20 22.82
C ASN A 652 36.59 -5.88 23.85
N ALA A 653 36.72 -7.20 23.76
CA ALA A 653 37.61 -7.95 24.63
C ALA A 653 39.07 -7.58 24.40
N ARG A 654 39.51 -7.43 23.16
CA ARG A 654 40.86 -6.97 22.80
C ARG A 654 41.17 -5.56 23.31
N LYS A 655 40.14 -4.70 23.38
CA LYS A 655 40.31 -3.30 23.86
C LYS A 655 40.31 -3.16 25.39
N LYS A 656 39.62 -4.09 26.11
CA LYS A 656 39.36 -3.94 27.55
C LYS A 656 40.13 -4.92 28.43
N GLN A 657 40.63 -6.03 27.91
CA GLN A 657 41.27 -7.08 28.66
C GLN A 657 42.70 -7.29 28.15
N ASP A 658 43.68 -6.92 28.99
CA ASP A 658 45.07 -7.30 28.74
C ASP A 658 45.24 -8.82 28.83
N GLY A 659 45.85 -9.42 27.82
CA GLY A 659 46.15 -10.86 27.79
C GLY A 659 45.28 -11.71 26.91
N ILE A 660 44.32 -11.13 26.15
CA ILE A 660 43.63 -11.84 25.09
C ILE A 660 44.38 -11.71 23.77
N VAL A 661 44.90 -12.83 23.30
CA VAL A 661 45.65 -12.96 22.06
C VAL A 661 44.91 -13.88 21.09
N SER A 662 45.39 -13.96 19.86
CA SER A 662 44.77 -14.81 18.81
C SER A 662 44.67 -16.29 19.21
N THR A 663 45.57 -16.78 20.05
CA THR A 663 45.60 -18.14 20.58
C THR A 663 44.74 -18.32 21.84
N SER A 664 44.07 -17.28 22.35
CA SER A 664 43.12 -17.40 23.47
C SER A 664 41.96 -18.30 23.13
N ILE A 665 41.56 -19.17 24.05
CA ILE A 665 40.41 -20.08 23.86
C ILE A 665 39.11 -19.31 24.12
N ILE A 666 38.12 -19.50 23.25
CA ILE A 666 36.76 -19.02 23.44
C ILE A 666 35.93 -20.03 24.22
N CYS A 667 35.24 -19.55 25.24
CA CYS A 667 34.41 -20.40 26.11
C CYS A 667 32.98 -19.85 26.18
N PHE A 668 32.00 -20.70 25.87
CA PHE A 668 30.58 -20.42 25.97
C PHE A 668 29.89 -21.04 27.20
N THR A 669 30.66 -21.70 28.07
CA THR A 669 30.16 -22.31 29.30
C THR A 669 30.50 -21.45 30.52
N ASP A 670 29.82 -21.73 31.66
CA ASP A 670 30.15 -21.08 32.94
C ASP A 670 31.45 -21.59 33.51
N TYR A 671 31.72 -22.87 33.30
CA TYR A 671 32.92 -23.58 33.77
C TYR A 671 33.82 -23.89 32.58
N CYS A 672 34.80 -23.04 32.35
CA CYS A 672 35.83 -23.32 31.35
C CYS A 672 36.85 -24.33 31.89
N PRO A 673 37.36 -25.24 31.04
CA PRO A 673 38.34 -26.20 31.48
C PRO A 673 39.59 -25.50 32.08
N PRO A 674 40.18 -26.00 33.15
CA PRO A 674 41.37 -25.44 33.74
C PRO A 674 42.55 -25.53 32.77
N LEU A 675 43.11 -24.38 32.43
CA LEU A 675 44.26 -24.25 31.55
C LEU A 675 45.55 -24.18 32.35
N PRO A 676 46.71 -24.61 31.78
CA PRO A 676 48.01 -24.45 32.39
C PRO A 676 48.29 -22.98 32.71
N PRO A 677 49.09 -22.68 33.79
CA PRO A 677 49.36 -21.30 34.23
C PRO A 677 50.04 -20.40 33.18
N SER A 678 50.63 -21.00 32.15
CA SER A 678 51.29 -20.30 31.05
C SER A 678 50.38 -20.00 29.85
N SER A 679 49.12 -20.38 29.92
CA SER A 679 48.18 -20.18 28.79
C SER A 679 47.61 -18.78 28.78
N PRO A 680 47.28 -18.21 27.58
CA PRO A 680 46.62 -16.91 27.47
C PRO A 680 45.24 -16.95 28.15
N SER A 681 44.75 -15.78 28.53
CA SER A 681 43.42 -15.65 29.20
C SER A 681 42.28 -16.14 28.30
N VAL A 682 41.30 -16.83 28.95
CA VAL A 682 40.11 -17.36 28.24
C VAL A 682 39.11 -16.25 28.01
N LEU A 683 38.58 -16.19 26.79
CA LEU A 683 37.53 -15.26 26.40
C LEU A 683 36.13 -15.90 26.68
N LYS A 684 35.45 -15.40 27.72
CA LYS A 684 34.08 -15.87 28.07
C LYS A 684 33.03 -15.14 27.25
N LEU A 685 32.29 -15.85 26.41
CA LEU A 685 31.27 -15.33 25.52
C LEU A 685 29.85 -15.87 25.78
N ARG A 686 29.60 -16.47 26.95
CA ARG A 686 28.26 -16.99 27.28
C ARG A 686 27.18 -15.93 27.23
N SER A 687 27.48 -14.66 27.51
CA SER A 687 26.51 -13.57 27.53
C SER A 687 25.89 -13.24 26.18
N ILE A 688 26.55 -13.61 25.07
CA ILE A 688 26.06 -13.39 23.71
C ILE A 688 25.43 -14.64 23.09
N LEU A 689 25.50 -15.78 23.79
CA LEU A 689 24.95 -17.05 23.32
C LEU A 689 23.44 -17.08 23.57
N ASP A 690 22.67 -17.38 22.54
CA ASP A 690 21.26 -17.75 22.67
C ASP A 690 21.17 -19.23 23.04
N LEU A 691 20.77 -19.49 24.28
CA LEU A 691 20.67 -20.87 24.84
C LEU A 691 19.40 -21.60 24.42
N SER A 692 18.42 -20.91 23.88
CA SER A 692 17.12 -21.47 23.48
C SER A 692 16.77 -21.08 22.05
N PRO A 693 17.62 -21.40 21.06
CA PRO A 693 17.25 -21.13 19.67
C PRO A 693 16.03 -21.96 19.28
N PHE A 694 15.25 -21.46 18.34
CA PHE A 694 14.14 -22.25 17.82
C PHE A 694 14.65 -23.50 17.10
N THR A 695 14.17 -24.65 17.54
CA THR A 695 14.52 -25.96 16.99
C THR A 695 13.27 -26.71 16.57
N VAL A 696 13.40 -27.47 15.50
CA VAL A 696 12.40 -28.45 15.04
C VAL A 696 13.11 -29.80 14.86
N THR A 697 12.35 -30.88 14.91
CA THR A 697 12.89 -32.20 14.59
C THR A 697 12.95 -32.40 13.08
N ASP A 698 13.80 -33.30 12.64
CA ASP A 698 13.94 -33.70 11.23
C ASP A 698 12.66 -34.27 10.63
N GLU A 699 11.80 -34.89 11.46
CA GLU A 699 10.52 -35.47 11.06
C GLU A 699 9.36 -34.45 11.04
N THR A 700 9.57 -33.22 11.52
CA THR A 700 8.51 -32.20 11.57
C THR A 700 7.97 -31.93 10.16
N PRO A 701 6.63 -31.98 9.94
CA PRO A 701 6.04 -31.62 8.66
C PRO A 701 6.36 -30.19 8.27
N MET A 702 6.63 -29.93 6.98
CA MET A 702 6.92 -28.58 6.49
C MET A 702 5.77 -27.60 6.67
N GLU A 703 4.52 -28.08 6.74
CA GLU A 703 3.35 -27.26 7.11
C GLU A 703 3.57 -26.52 8.43
N ILE A 704 3.98 -27.27 9.47
CA ILE A 704 4.24 -26.72 10.81
C ILE A 704 5.44 -25.76 10.76
N VAL A 705 6.49 -26.11 10.02
CA VAL A 705 7.68 -25.25 9.88
C VAL A 705 7.29 -23.92 9.20
N VAL A 706 6.54 -23.96 8.12
CA VAL A 706 6.04 -22.76 7.43
C VAL A 706 5.20 -21.90 8.36
N ASP A 707 4.31 -22.52 9.15
CA ASP A 707 3.47 -21.83 10.13
C ASP A 707 4.29 -21.17 11.25
N ILE A 708 5.34 -21.83 11.73
CA ILE A 708 6.26 -21.26 12.71
C ILE A 708 6.94 -20.00 12.14
N PHE A 709 7.48 -20.09 10.92
CA PHE A 709 8.08 -18.92 10.26
C PHE A 709 7.08 -17.80 10.02
N ARG A 710 5.85 -18.13 9.67
CA ARG A 710 4.76 -17.20 9.41
C ARG A 710 4.28 -16.52 10.70
N LYS A 711 3.94 -17.28 11.72
CA LYS A 711 3.34 -16.76 12.98
C LYS A 711 4.35 -16.08 13.90
N LEU A 712 5.57 -16.60 13.99
CA LEU A 712 6.62 -16.06 14.85
C LEU A 712 7.56 -15.08 14.14
N GLY A 713 7.56 -15.05 12.82
CA GLY A 713 8.45 -14.21 12.05
C GLY A 713 9.92 -14.55 12.23
N LEU A 714 10.25 -15.83 12.29
CA LEU A 714 11.62 -16.31 12.47
C LEU A 714 12.47 -15.97 11.24
N ARG A 715 13.75 -15.76 11.49
CA ARG A 715 14.77 -15.66 10.43
C ARG A 715 15.32 -17.03 10.06
N GLN A 716 15.52 -17.87 11.05
CA GLN A 716 16.12 -19.20 10.94
C GLN A 716 15.60 -20.13 12.02
N CYS A 717 15.65 -21.42 11.76
CA CYS A 717 15.30 -22.49 12.69
C CYS A 717 16.34 -23.61 12.57
N LEU A 718 16.75 -24.19 13.68
CA LEU A 718 17.71 -25.31 13.69
C LEU A 718 16.96 -26.64 13.63
N VAL A 719 17.47 -27.57 12.85
CA VAL A 719 16.91 -28.92 12.75
C VAL A 719 17.76 -29.87 13.60
N THR A 720 17.12 -30.56 14.51
CA THR A 720 17.80 -31.47 15.47
C THR A 720 17.16 -32.84 15.46
N HIS A 721 17.97 -33.86 15.76
CA HIS A 721 17.53 -35.22 16.05
C HIS A 721 18.11 -35.65 17.37
N ASN A 722 17.27 -35.90 18.37
CA ASN A 722 17.68 -36.27 19.72
C ASN A 722 18.75 -35.33 20.32
N GLY A 723 18.61 -34.03 20.13
CA GLY A 723 19.56 -33.03 20.61
C GLY A 723 20.81 -32.83 19.76
N LYS A 724 21.03 -33.65 18.72
CA LYS A 724 22.10 -33.47 17.76
C LYS A 724 21.69 -32.55 16.62
N LEU A 725 22.53 -31.59 16.29
CA LEU A 725 22.29 -30.68 15.19
C LEU A 725 22.48 -31.39 13.85
N LEU A 726 21.45 -31.39 13.02
CA LEU A 726 21.49 -31.92 11.65
C LEU A 726 21.62 -30.83 10.61
N GLY A 727 20.95 -29.70 10.81
CA GLY A 727 20.93 -28.64 9.83
C GLY A 727 20.23 -27.38 10.31
N ILE A 728 20.05 -26.47 9.35
CA ILE A 728 19.39 -25.19 9.54
C ILE A 728 18.38 -24.97 8.40
N ILE A 729 17.24 -24.39 8.73
CA ILE A 729 16.24 -23.90 7.77
C ILE A 729 16.18 -22.39 7.92
N THR A 730 16.35 -21.66 6.82
CA THR A 730 16.22 -20.21 6.79
C THR A 730 14.92 -19.80 6.10
N LYS A 731 14.48 -18.56 6.32
CA LYS A 731 13.30 -18.00 5.65
C LYS A 731 13.42 -18.08 4.12
N LYS A 732 14.64 -17.95 3.58
CA LYS A 732 14.93 -18.13 2.15
C LYS A 732 14.64 -19.54 1.66
N ASP A 733 15.02 -20.56 2.44
CA ASP A 733 14.77 -21.96 2.10
C ASP A 733 13.28 -22.29 2.14
N VAL A 734 12.54 -21.75 3.10
CA VAL A 734 11.07 -21.86 3.18
C VAL A 734 10.42 -21.24 1.95
N LEU A 735 10.80 -20.03 1.57
CA LEU A 735 10.25 -19.34 0.38
C LEU A 735 10.57 -20.08 -0.92
N LYS A 736 11.81 -20.58 -1.06
CA LYS A 736 12.21 -21.42 -2.20
C LYS A 736 11.38 -22.71 -2.26
N HIS A 737 11.16 -23.35 -1.14
CA HIS A 737 10.37 -24.57 -1.08
C HIS A 737 8.91 -24.34 -1.47
N ILE A 738 8.26 -23.29 -0.92
CA ILE A 738 6.89 -22.91 -1.29
C ILE A 738 6.81 -22.62 -2.79
N ALA A 739 7.73 -21.84 -3.35
CA ALA A 739 7.75 -21.53 -4.77
C ALA A 739 7.96 -22.77 -5.65
N GLN A 740 8.80 -23.73 -5.21
CA GLN A 740 9.02 -24.99 -5.89
C GLN A 740 7.76 -25.85 -5.89
N MET A 741 7.08 -25.98 -4.74
CA MET A 741 5.85 -26.73 -4.63
C MET A 741 4.70 -26.10 -5.41
N ALA A 742 4.57 -24.79 -5.43
CA ALA A 742 3.59 -24.08 -6.24
C ALA A 742 3.69 -24.39 -7.74
N ASN A 743 4.90 -24.72 -8.23
CA ASN A 743 5.13 -25.10 -9.63
C ASN A 743 4.91 -26.60 -9.88
N GLN A 744 5.21 -27.46 -8.90
CA GLN A 744 5.14 -28.92 -9.04
C GLN A 744 3.77 -29.48 -8.67
N ASP A 745 3.16 -28.92 -7.64
CA ASP A 745 1.86 -29.30 -7.09
C ASP A 745 1.08 -28.05 -6.70
N PRO A 746 0.31 -27.47 -7.65
CA PRO A 746 -0.48 -26.26 -7.38
C PRO A 746 -1.49 -26.39 -6.24
N ASP A 747 -1.92 -27.64 -5.92
CA ASP A 747 -2.89 -27.89 -4.86
C ASP A 747 -2.25 -27.88 -3.45
N SER A 748 -0.93 -27.81 -3.35
CA SER A 748 -0.21 -27.68 -2.08
C SER A 748 -0.41 -26.34 -1.37
N ILE A 749 -0.89 -25.33 -2.09
CA ILE A 749 -1.19 -24.00 -1.56
C ILE A 749 -2.69 -23.81 -1.53
N LEU A 750 -3.25 -23.83 -0.34
CA LEU A 750 -4.66 -23.59 -0.09
C LEU A 750 -4.88 -22.12 0.27
N PHE A 751 -5.83 -21.48 -0.38
CA PHE A 751 -6.32 -20.16 -0.02
C PHE A 751 -7.67 -20.31 0.68
N ASN A 752 -7.71 -19.91 1.93
CA ASN A 752 -8.94 -19.83 2.70
C ASN A 752 -9.69 -18.53 2.49
#